data_3d2c229d159ee12ba0f6a1eb0bf9f614
#
_entry.id   3d2c229d159ee12ba0f6a1eb0bf9f614
#
_cell.length_a   1.000
_cell.length_b   1.000
_cell.length_c   1.000
_cell.angle_alpha   90.00
_cell.angle_beta   90.00
_cell.angle_gamma   90.00
#
_symmetry.space_group_name_H-M   'P 1'
#
loop_
_entity.id
_entity.type
_entity.pdbx_description
1 polymer ?
#
loop_
_entity_poly.entity_id
_entity_poly.type
_entity_poly.pdbx_seq_one_letter_code
_entity_poly.pdbx_strand_id
1 'polypeptide(L)'
;MRIAWKPLGWSVFVFVAVAAVAGALLLRQFWNETLQHNGIETLEWQGLELSFAGLSVSELALTQSIPARDAVLHGRDLMLGWRAPEPGEGWLPQLTRLEAGYLGFDLHTKLLPSDPEPEQEQLIQWPPELPAWLPSEIAVHKFAVTLPCGAVRCALGGDLSLSSSGTDSSSGQPAGAMLPVEARVQLEREGDQVDVLATLEGSLTSNSEVSARLELSYSAAWLQKVPELMRPDSLTLSVRSGDALASAYPVPSPAQASTKQALLPLNLNVTSRGGANIAIDSHLAVSTKAPWVVQLGQTQLTAALPELESAGWLLTKPQVQMAFTGWLDSSAATLKFGKPSVLEVDKAEPLSGTAAAADEISLKSFNADLTGTTLEAGYRLEQGALDRFSLAGALGLSAKQISHPQLQPQSWQFNGKVNSNLARTDIAGLLKAGTGATVNLDVKFPYTGPLNLVGKMRVSGKQEAEALSQTLTAWPPLLTVSGGTVSANAVYAQSQNAAMQLEGKLLFSDWSGTYDRTAWSRMNGAAEFGFDNDRIRIAMPELTIEEVSSGLPVGPVLLAGYYDAPLAQLSAGQLTLEQFNTGALGGVVRIQPGSWDLAKAPVTIPVELDQLSLAQLLQLYPTEGLAGTGILSGTVPVLFDPSTGVRVEQGRIDALKPGGRLQLPADRLRALASQSDTMKLVAQALEDFRYSVLESGIDYDESGTLMLNLHLKGSSLEVGEGQPVVLNINLEENIPALLTSLQLSGRVSDAVTERVKKLVQERERD
;
A
#
# COMPACT_ATOMS: atom_id res chain seq x y z
N MET A 1 -37.26 -5.92 -112.00
CA MET A 1 -35.95 -6.14 -111.33
C MET A 1 -36.21 -6.46 -109.86
N ARG A 2 -36.29 -7.71 -109.54
CA ARG A 2 -36.49 -8.19 -108.16
C ARG A 2 -35.13 -8.51 -107.52
N ILE A 3 -34.60 -7.66 -106.69
CA ILE A 3 -33.36 -7.86 -105.90
C ILE A 3 -33.69 -8.76 -104.76
N ALA A 4 -33.05 -9.93 -104.78
CA ALA A 4 -33.13 -10.98 -103.77
C ALA A 4 -32.45 -10.53 -102.44
N TRP A 5 -33.19 -10.22 -101.38
CA TRP A 5 -32.68 -9.79 -100.07
C TRP A 5 -32.47 -10.92 -99.10
N LYS A 6 -32.38 -12.17 -99.56
CA LYS A 6 -32.20 -13.33 -98.67
C LYS A 6 -30.74 -13.70 -98.26
N PRO A 7 -29.69 -13.34 -98.94
CA PRO A 7 -28.36 -13.67 -98.39
C PRO A 7 -27.77 -12.66 -97.40
N LEU A 8 -28.23 -11.37 -97.45
CA LEU A 8 -27.71 -10.32 -96.56
C LEU A 8 -28.16 -10.49 -95.07
N GLY A 9 -29.38 -10.94 -94.84
CA GLY A 9 -29.90 -11.20 -93.51
C GLY A 9 -29.18 -12.36 -92.76
N TRP A 10 -28.81 -13.37 -93.51
CA TRP A 10 -28.03 -14.52 -92.95
C TRP A 10 -26.61 -14.18 -92.63
N SER A 11 -25.91 -13.39 -93.42
CA SER A 11 -24.53 -12.96 -93.15
C SER A 11 -24.43 -12.00 -91.99
N VAL A 12 -25.43 -11.10 -91.78
CA VAL A 12 -25.54 -10.22 -90.59
C VAL A 12 -25.84 -11.04 -89.36
N PHE A 13 -26.78 -12.01 -89.47
CA PHE A 13 -27.10 -12.89 -88.33
C PHE A 13 -25.91 -13.78 -87.93
N VAL A 14 -25.20 -14.34 -88.90
CA VAL A 14 -23.96 -15.14 -88.63
C VAL A 14 -22.86 -14.24 -88.07
N PHE A 15 -22.69 -13.01 -88.55
CA PHE A 15 -21.71 -12.06 -87.98
C PHE A 15 -22.05 -11.63 -86.57
N VAL A 16 -23.33 -11.33 -86.31
CA VAL A 16 -23.82 -11.02 -84.93
C VAL A 16 -23.70 -12.22 -83.99
N ALA A 17 -24.03 -13.42 -84.51
CA ALA A 17 -23.86 -14.65 -83.73
C ALA A 17 -22.36 -14.96 -83.44
N VAL A 18 -21.49 -14.79 -84.45
CA VAL A 18 -20.02 -14.96 -84.27
C VAL A 18 -19.44 -13.90 -83.36
N ALA A 19 -19.90 -12.62 -83.48
CA ALA A 19 -19.47 -11.56 -82.58
C ALA A 19 -19.99 -11.78 -81.16
N ALA A 20 -21.24 -12.27 -80.99
CA ALA A 20 -21.77 -12.65 -79.70
C ALA A 20 -21.04 -13.82 -79.06
N VAL A 21 -20.67 -14.86 -79.84
CA VAL A 21 -19.88 -16.00 -79.38
C VAL A 21 -18.46 -15.55 -79.04
N ALA A 22 -17.83 -14.75 -79.90
CA ALA A 22 -16.46 -14.22 -79.65
C ALA A 22 -16.49 -13.28 -78.44
N GLY A 23 -17.50 -12.43 -78.31
CA GLY A 23 -17.71 -11.60 -77.12
C GLY A 23 -17.91 -12.41 -75.85
N ALA A 24 -18.71 -13.49 -75.91
CA ALA A 24 -18.91 -14.41 -74.80
C ALA A 24 -17.65 -15.16 -74.41
N LEU A 25 -16.83 -15.57 -75.43
CA LEU A 25 -15.54 -16.23 -75.14
C LEU A 25 -14.50 -15.26 -74.54
N LEU A 26 -14.43 -14.01 -75.04
CA LEU A 26 -13.56 -12.95 -74.48
C LEU A 26 -13.98 -12.57 -73.07
N LEU A 27 -15.32 -12.42 -72.85
CA LEU A 27 -15.86 -12.20 -71.53
C LEU A 27 -15.53 -13.36 -70.56
N ARG A 28 -15.64 -14.60 -71.04
CA ARG A 28 -15.29 -15.79 -70.25
C ARG A 28 -13.80 -15.86 -69.97
N GLN A 29 -12.94 -15.51 -70.94
CA GLN A 29 -11.49 -15.49 -70.71
C GLN A 29 -11.11 -14.38 -69.73
N PHE A 30 -11.60 -13.17 -69.94
CA PHE A 30 -11.45 -12.03 -69.05
C PHE A 30 -11.94 -12.35 -67.64
N TRP A 31 -13.10 -13.00 -67.51
CA TRP A 31 -13.65 -13.47 -66.26
C TRP A 31 -12.75 -14.47 -65.54
N ASN A 32 -12.28 -15.46 -66.26
CA ASN A 32 -11.37 -16.48 -65.69
C ASN A 32 -10.01 -15.87 -65.30
N GLU A 33 -9.43 -14.99 -66.09
CA GLU A 33 -8.21 -14.27 -65.79
C GLU A 33 -8.36 -13.41 -64.54
N THR A 34 -9.52 -12.71 -64.43
CA THR A 34 -9.84 -11.86 -63.24
C THR A 34 -9.98 -12.72 -61.97
N LEU A 35 -10.67 -13.87 -62.06
CA LEU A 35 -10.80 -14.79 -60.95
C LEU A 35 -9.43 -15.33 -60.50
N GLN A 36 -8.59 -15.78 -61.45
CA GLN A 36 -7.27 -16.30 -61.12
C GLN A 36 -6.33 -15.21 -60.56
N HIS A 37 -6.39 -14.01 -61.10
CA HIS A 37 -5.57 -12.89 -60.60
C HIS A 37 -5.90 -12.52 -59.18
N ASN A 38 -7.16 -12.70 -58.77
CA ASN A 38 -7.61 -12.45 -57.40
C ASN A 38 -7.56 -13.69 -56.51
N GLY A 39 -6.97 -14.81 -56.95
CA GLY A 39 -6.84 -16.04 -56.19
C GLY A 39 -8.15 -16.76 -55.94
N ILE A 40 -9.20 -16.50 -56.72
CA ILE A 40 -10.50 -17.15 -56.57
C ILE A 40 -10.44 -18.53 -57.23
N GLU A 41 -10.51 -19.57 -56.43
CA GLU A 41 -10.45 -20.97 -56.91
C GLU A 41 -11.82 -21.44 -57.39
N THR A 42 -12.86 -21.15 -56.63
CA THR A 42 -14.24 -21.54 -56.99
C THR A 42 -15.19 -20.37 -56.75
N LEU A 43 -16.13 -20.23 -57.68
CA LEU A 43 -17.26 -19.32 -57.58
C LEU A 43 -18.50 -20.02 -58.11
N GLU A 44 -19.41 -20.40 -57.23
CA GLU A 44 -20.66 -21.09 -57.52
C GLU A 44 -21.85 -20.27 -57.12
N TRP A 45 -22.88 -20.27 -57.90
CA TRP A 45 -24.13 -19.60 -57.59
C TRP A 45 -25.34 -20.41 -58.05
N GLN A 46 -26.47 -20.22 -57.33
CA GLN A 46 -27.75 -20.86 -57.67
C GLN A 46 -28.86 -19.80 -57.61
N GLY A 47 -29.88 -19.97 -58.41
CA GLY A 47 -31.04 -19.12 -58.43
C GLY A 47 -30.74 -17.67 -58.83
N LEU A 48 -29.87 -17.48 -59.85
CA LEU A 48 -29.53 -16.16 -60.35
C LEU A 48 -30.70 -15.60 -61.18
N GLU A 49 -31.30 -14.48 -60.69
CA GLU A 49 -32.33 -13.74 -61.39
C GLU A 49 -31.88 -12.31 -61.67
N LEU A 50 -31.92 -11.87 -62.89
CA LEU A 50 -31.53 -10.53 -63.33
C LEU A 50 -32.76 -9.72 -63.72
N SER A 51 -32.94 -8.53 -63.16
CA SER A 51 -33.97 -7.58 -63.45
C SER A 51 -33.39 -6.20 -63.84
N PHE A 52 -34.23 -5.29 -64.34
CA PHE A 52 -33.79 -3.93 -64.65
C PHE A 52 -33.39 -3.14 -63.41
N ALA A 53 -33.90 -3.51 -62.24
CA ALA A 53 -33.68 -2.81 -60.96
C ALA A 53 -32.68 -3.52 -60.04
N GLY A 54 -32.25 -4.75 -60.36
CA GLY A 54 -31.34 -5.47 -59.49
C GLY A 54 -31.05 -6.91 -59.92
N LEU A 55 -30.21 -7.54 -59.13
CA LEU A 55 -29.79 -8.93 -59.24
C LEU A 55 -30.15 -9.65 -57.95
N SER A 56 -30.75 -10.84 -58.03
CA SER A 56 -30.92 -11.72 -56.87
C SER A 56 -30.18 -13.05 -57.10
N VAL A 57 -29.64 -13.59 -56.03
CA VAL A 57 -28.94 -14.88 -55.98
C VAL A 57 -29.41 -15.64 -54.76
N SER A 58 -29.96 -16.83 -54.96
CA SER A 58 -30.44 -17.61 -53.80
C SER A 58 -29.31 -18.19 -53.00
N GLU A 59 -28.21 -18.68 -53.63
CA GLU A 59 -27.02 -19.14 -52.96
C GLU A 59 -25.79 -18.73 -53.73
N LEU A 60 -24.75 -18.30 -53.00
CA LEU A 60 -23.42 -17.95 -53.50
C LEU A 60 -22.37 -18.62 -52.62
N ALA A 61 -21.46 -19.32 -53.25
CA ALA A 61 -20.25 -19.85 -52.60
C ALA A 61 -19.00 -19.40 -53.33
N LEU A 62 -18.07 -18.81 -52.60
CA LEU A 62 -16.80 -18.34 -53.14
C LEU A 62 -15.66 -18.86 -52.28
N THR A 63 -14.66 -19.49 -52.91
CA THR A 63 -13.42 -19.88 -52.22
C THR A 63 -12.27 -19.11 -52.82
N GLN A 64 -11.56 -18.38 -51.98
CA GLN A 64 -10.36 -17.65 -52.34
C GLN A 64 -9.17 -18.28 -51.65
N SER A 65 -8.11 -18.54 -52.40
CA SER A 65 -6.84 -19.05 -51.89
C SER A 65 -5.70 -18.15 -52.38
N ILE A 66 -5.06 -17.52 -51.42
CA ILE A 66 -3.83 -16.75 -51.66
C ILE A 66 -2.71 -17.31 -50.81
N PRO A 67 -1.42 -17.02 -51.10
CA PRO A 67 -0.31 -17.64 -50.35
C PRO A 67 -0.39 -17.53 -48.82
N ALA A 68 -0.96 -16.44 -48.30
CA ALA A 68 -1.01 -16.16 -46.89
C ALA A 68 -2.31 -16.68 -46.18
N ARG A 69 -3.39 -16.90 -46.93
CA ARG A 69 -4.70 -17.22 -46.35
C ARG A 69 -5.66 -17.90 -47.33
N ASP A 70 -6.56 -18.69 -46.77
CA ASP A 70 -7.75 -19.18 -47.47
C ASP A 70 -8.98 -18.48 -46.86
N ALA A 71 -9.89 -18.06 -47.74
CA ALA A 71 -11.13 -17.44 -47.35
C ALA A 71 -12.30 -18.10 -48.05
N VAL A 72 -13.34 -18.45 -47.33
CA VAL A 72 -14.56 -19.01 -47.85
C VAL A 72 -15.72 -18.08 -47.53
N LEU A 73 -16.42 -17.66 -48.58
CA LEU A 73 -17.63 -16.83 -48.48
C LEU A 73 -18.85 -17.62 -48.87
N HIS A 74 -19.85 -17.65 -48.01
CA HIS A 74 -21.17 -18.21 -48.29
C HIS A 74 -22.25 -17.15 -48.15
N GLY A 75 -23.07 -16.95 -49.19
CA GLY A 75 -24.19 -16.04 -49.16
C GLY A 75 -25.52 -16.75 -49.48
N ARG A 76 -26.59 -16.36 -48.83
CA ARG A 76 -27.95 -16.82 -49.15
C ARG A 76 -28.90 -15.62 -49.27
N ASP A 77 -29.85 -15.73 -50.19
CA ASP A 77 -30.86 -14.71 -50.45
C ASP A 77 -30.24 -13.32 -50.65
N LEU A 78 -29.24 -13.27 -51.54
CA LEU A 78 -28.52 -12.04 -51.90
C LEU A 78 -29.33 -11.25 -52.87
N MET A 79 -29.54 -9.95 -52.61
CA MET A 79 -30.21 -9.01 -53.51
C MET A 79 -29.35 -7.76 -53.69
N LEU A 80 -29.01 -7.43 -54.91
CA LEU A 80 -28.28 -6.23 -55.29
C LEU A 80 -29.24 -5.34 -56.09
N GLY A 81 -29.56 -4.17 -55.55
CA GLY A 81 -30.36 -3.14 -56.23
C GLY A 81 -29.48 -2.06 -56.83
N TRP A 82 -29.85 -1.57 -57.99
CA TRP A 82 -29.19 -0.45 -58.66
C TRP A 82 -30.17 0.51 -59.28
N ARG A 83 -29.76 1.76 -59.51
CA ARG A 83 -30.44 2.73 -60.34
C ARG A 83 -29.70 3.00 -61.64
N ALA A 84 -30.43 3.36 -62.70
CA ALA A 84 -29.81 3.79 -63.95
C ALA A 84 -29.02 5.11 -63.71
N PRO A 85 -27.86 5.29 -64.39
CA PRO A 85 -27.09 6.51 -64.25
C PRO A 85 -27.87 7.71 -64.75
N GLU A 86 -27.77 8.82 -64.04
CA GLU A 86 -28.35 10.10 -64.50
C GLU A 86 -27.44 10.75 -65.55
N PRO A 87 -27.99 11.63 -66.42
CA PRO A 87 -27.21 12.32 -67.43
C PRO A 87 -26.04 13.09 -66.81
N GLY A 88 -24.79 12.60 -67.05
CA GLY A 88 -23.57 13.17 -66.48
C GLY A 88 -22.86 12.30 -65.45
N GLU A 89 -23.45 11.21 -64.96
CA GLU A 89 -22.88 10.31 -63.93
C GLU A 89 -22.08 9.11 -64.49
N GLY A 90 -21.80 9.05 -65.73
CA GLY A 90 -21.10 7.89 -66.35
C GLY A 90 -22.10 6.88 -66.93
N TRP A 91 -21.60 5.69 -67.37
CA TRP A 91 -22.42 4.69 -68.06
C TRP A 91 -22.76 3.45 -67.21
N LEU A 92 -22.15 3.31 -65.99
CA LEU A 92 -22.39 2.20 -65.10
C LEU A 92 -23.54 2.51 -64.12
N PRO A 93 -24.44 1.54 -63.85
CA PRO A 93 -25.47 1.71 -62.86
C PRO A 93 -24.88 1.87 -61.48
N GLN A 94 -25.50 2.77 -60.67
CA GLN A 94 -25.08 2.94 -59.28
C GLN A 94 -25.78 1.93 -58.40
N LEU A 95 -25.02 1.23 -57.58
CA LEU A 95 -25.57 0.31 -56.55
C LEU A 95 -26.27 1.11 -55.48
N THR A 96 -27.54 0.78 -55.21
CA THR A 96 -28.36 1.48 -54.21
C THR A 96 -28.66 0.64 -53.01
N ARG A 97 -28.77 -0.70 -53.17
CA ARG A 97 -29.14 -1.62 -52.10
C ARG A 97 -28.36 -2.91 -52.18
N LEU A 98 -27.87 -3.41 -51.04
CA LEU A 98 -27.39 -4.74 -50.85
C LEU A 98 -28.16 -5.40 -49.70
N GLU A 99 -28.86 -6.45 -49.95
CA GLU A 99 -29.60 -7.22 -48.96
C GLU A 99 -29.09 -8.69 -48.99
N ALA A 100 -28.85 -9.25 -47.80
CA ALA A 100 -28.45 -10.65 -47.66
C ALA A 100 -29.26 -11.29 -46.51
N GLY A 101 -29.93 -12.41 -46.81
CA GLY A 101 -30.55 -13.22 -45.77
C GLY A 101 -29.51 -13.84 -44.85
N TYR A 102 -28.39 -14.33 -45.43
CA TYR A 102 -27.25 -14.87 -44.69
C TYR A 102 -25.95 -14.57 -45.42
N LEU A 103 -24.90 -14.19 -44.64
CA LEU A 103 -23.56 -14.01 -45.15
C LEU A 103 -22.56 -14.67 -44.20
N GLY A 104 -21.92 -15.77 -44.63
CA GLY A 104 -20.87 -16.48 -43.90
C GLY A 104 -19.49 -16.20 -44.50
N PHE A 105 -18.54 -15.86 -43.65
CA PHE A 105 -17.15 -15.67 -44.03
C PHE A 105 -16.23 -16.47 -43.11
N ASP A 106 -15.43 -17.37 -43.68
CA ASP A 106 -14.51 -18.23 -42.94
C ASP A 106 -13.08 -17.97 -43.40
N LEU A 107 -12.24 -17.48 -42.49
CA LEU A 107 -10.86 -17.15 -42.78
C LEU A 107 -9.91 -18.15 -42.11
N HIS A 108 -9.04 -18.76 -42.93
CA HIS A 108 -7.95 -19.63 -42.48
C HIS A 108 -6.60 -19.00 -42.84
N THR A 109 -5.71 -18.83 -41.84
CA THR A 109 -4.33 -18.41 -42.10
C THR A 109 -3.46 -19.63 -42.41
N LYS A 110 -2.65 -19.55 -43.48
CA LYS A 110 -1.63 -20.56 -43.81
C LYS A 110 -0.36 -20.24 -43.03
N LEU A 111 0.27 -21.25 -42.43
CA LEU A 111 1.65 -21.12 -41.94
C LEU A 111 2.57 -20.98 -43.13
N LEU A 112 3.06 -19.79 -43.40
CA LEU A 112 4.07 -19.55 -44.45
C LEU A 112 5.44 -20.08 -44.00
N PRO A 113 6.18 -20.76 -44.86
CA PRO A 113 7.63 -20.91 -44.71
C PRO A 113 8.25 -19.48 -44.74
N SER A 114 9.25 -19.25 -43.93
CA SER A 114 9.83 -17.96 -43.56
C SER A 114 10.58 -17.20 -44.64
N ASP A 115 9.94 -16.85 -45.74
CA ASP A 115 10.42 -15.78 -46.65
C ASP A 115 9.22 -15.10 -47.31
N PRO A 116 8.74 -13.96 -46.78
CA PRO A 116 7.69 -13.19 -47.44
C PRO A 116 8.30 -12.36 -48.57
N GLU A 117 7.88 -12.59 -49.81
CA GLU A 117 7.98 -11.58 -50.85
C GLU A 117 7.29 -10.28 -50.34
N PRO A 118 7.87 -9.11 -50.66
CA PRO A 118 7.28 -7.85 -50.21
C PRO A 118 5.89 -7.65 -50.88
N GLU A 119 4.83 -7.97 -50.17
CA GLU A 119 3.47 -7.57 -50.53
C GLU A 119 3.44 -6.04 -50.73
N GLN A 120 2.81 -5.57 -51.82
CA GLN A 120 2.56 -4.15 -52.06
C GLN A 120 1.85 -3.58 -50.83
N GLU A 121 2.55 -2.67 -50.19
CA GLU A 121 2.20 -2.07 -48.91
C GLU A 121 0.92 -1.22 -49.04
N GLN A 122 -0.25 -1.77 -48.75
CA GLN A 122 -1.46 -0.96 -48.54
C GLN A 122 -1.33 -0.24 -47.20
N LEU A 123 -1.04 1.05 -47.26
CA LEU A 123 -1.08 1.93 -46.09
C LEU A 123 -2.52 2.03 -45.61
N ILE A 124 -2.80 1.71 -44.36
CA ILE A 124 -4.08 2.01 -43.73
C ILE A 124 -4.22 3.53 -43.70
N GLN A 125 -5.22 4.06 -44.40
CA GLN A 125 -5.55 5.49 -44.38
C GLN A 125 -6.70 5.73 -43.40
N TRP A 126 -6.66 6.86 -42.75
CA TRP A 126 -7.74 7.30 -41.90
C TRP A 126 -8.18 8.72 -42.31
N PRO A 127 -9.44 8.99 -42.45
CA PRO A 127 -10.57 8.03 -42.35
C PRO A 127 -10.52 6.98 -43.45
N PRO A 128 -11.12 5.80 -43.25
CA PRO A 128 -11.23 4.82 -44.31
C PRO A 128 -12.06 5.41 -45.44
N GLU A 129 -11.53 5.49 -46.66
CA GLU A 129 -12.29 5.90 -47.81
C GLU A 129 -13.29 4.77 -48.15
N LEU A 130 -14.56 5.08 -48.03
CA LEU A 130 -15.60 4.14 -48.49
C LEU A 130 -15.55 4.06 -49.99
N PRO A 131 -15.50 2.84 -50.57
CA PRO A 131 -15.49 2.70 -52.01
C PRO A 131 -16.71 3.37 -52.66
N ALA A 132 -16.51 4.11 -53.70
CA ALA A 132 -17.58 4.83 -54.43
C ALA A 132 -18.73 3.92 -54.95
N TRP A 133 -18.48 2.61 -55.01
CA TRP A 133 -19.45 1.61 -55.42
C TRP A 133 -20.29 1.06 -54.27
N LEU A 134 -20.04 1.46 -53.00
CA LEU A 134 -20.78 0.98 -51.85
C LEU A 134 -22.27 1.40 -51.96
N PRO A 135 -23.21 0.46 -51.79
CA PRO A 135 -24.64 0.79 -51.80
C PRO A 135 -24.99 1.73 -50.67
N SER A 136 -25.97 2.62 -50.90
CA SER A 136 -26.49 3.51 -49.87
C SER A 136 -27.28 2.81 -48.77
N GLU A 137 -27.71 1.57 -49.03
CA GLU A 137 -28.44 0.73 -48.09
C GLU A 137 -27.84 -0.67 -48.10
N ILE A 138 -27.39 -1.16 -46.94
CA ILE A 138 -26.92 -2.52 -46.76
C ILE A 138 -27.68 -3.14 -45.59
N ALA A 139 -28.29 -4.29 -45.83
CA ALA A 139 -29.00 -5.07 -44.80
C ALA A 139 -28.52 -6.52 -44.85
N VAL A 140 -27.89 -7.01 -43.80
CA VAL A 140 -27.51 -8.41 -43.63
C VAL A 140 -28.29 -8.95 -42.43
N HIS A 141 -29.30 -9.76 -42.70
CA HIS A 141 -30.18 -10.28 -41.65
C HIS A 141 -29.49 -11.25 -40.70
N LYS A 142 -28.48 -11.96 -41.21
CA LYS A 142 -27.62 -12.82 -40.40
C LYS A 142 -26.25 -12.92 -41.03
N PHE A 143 -25.21 -12.59 -40.27
CA PHE A 143 -23.84 -12.89 -40.69
C PHE A 143 -23.15 -13.83 -39.71
N ALA A 144 -22.16 -14.56 -40.21
CA ALA A 144 -21.24 -15.38 -39.41
C ALA A 144 -19.83 -15.23 -39.98
N VAL A 145 -18.89 -14.77 -39.18
CA VAL A 145 -17.48 -14.58 -39.56
C VAL A 145 -16.62 -15.38 -38.61
N THR A 146 -15.84 -16.32 -39.17
CA THR A 146 -14.92 -17.12 -38.40
C THR A 146 -13.49 -16.67 -38.71
N LEU A 147 -12.76 -16.31 -37.65
CA LEU A 147 -11.40 -15.77 -37.74
C LEU A 147 -10.46 -16.57 -36.84
N PRO A 148 -9.15 -16.68 -37.19
CA PRO A 148 -8.15 -17.23 -36.29
C PRO A 148 -7.90 -16.26 -35.12
N CYS A 149 -7.97 -16.79 -33.86
CA CYS A 149 -7.72 -16.03 -32.63
C CYS A 149 -6.59 -16.71 -31.82
N GLY A 150 -5.36 -16.55 -32.26
CA GLY A 150 -4.23 -17.29 -31.71
C GLY A 150 -4.33 -18.79 -32.00
N ALA A 151 -4.28 -19.64 -30.98
CA ALA A 151 -4.38 -21.11 -31.11
C ALA A 151 -5.82 -21.62 -31.30
N VAL A 152 -6.83 -20.77 -31.19
CA VAL A 152 -8.26 -21.11 -31.30
C VAL A 152 -8.94 -20.26 -32.37
N ARG A 153 -10.16 -20.63 -32.72
CA ARG A 153 -10.98 -19.89 -33.68
C ARG A 153 -12.05 -19.08 -32.95
N CYS A 154 -12.31 -17.87 -33.40
CA CYS A 154 -13.39 -17.02 -32.94
C CYS A 154 -14.44 -16.90 -34.01
N ALA A 155 -15.70 -17.09 -33.64
CA ALA A 155 -16.83 -16.84 -34.51
C ALA A 155 -17.53 -15.55 -34.05
N LEU A 156 -17.78 -14.67 -35.02
CA LEU A 156 -18.58 -13.45 -34.88
C LEU A 156 -19.86 -13.67 -35.66
N GLY A 157 -20.99 -13.52 -35.01
CA GLY A 157 -22.30 -13.64 -35.66
C GLY A 157 -23.21 -12.50 -35.28
N GLY A 158 -24.21 -12.23 -36.10
CA GLY A 158 -25.16 -11.18 -35.79
C GLY A 158 -25.94 -10.70 -37.01
N ASP A 159 -26.48 -9.49 -36.92
CA ASP A 159 -27.11 -8.77 -37.98
C ASP A 159 -26.44 -7.41 -38.23
N LEU A 160 -26.49 -6.90 -39.45
CA LEU A 160 -25.86 -5.64 -39.83
C LEU A 160 -26.86 -4.85 -40.68
N SER A 161 -27.18 -3.63 -40.30
CA SER A 161 -27.89 -2.69 -41.13
C SER A 161 -27.11 -1.38 -41.28
N LEU A 162 -26.96 -0.92 -42.51
CA LEU A 162 -26.30 0.31 -42.85
C LEU A 162 -27.21 1.09 -43.80
N SER A 163 -27.58 2.30 -43.41
CA SER A 163 -28.34 3.19 -44.24
C SER A 163 -27.69 4.56 -44.31
N SER A 164 -27.43 5.07 -45.52
CA SER A 164 -27.06 6.47 -45.69
C SER A 164 -28.32 7.32 -45.74
N SER A 165 -28.59 8.16 -44.72
CA SER A 165 -29.67 9.15 -44.82
C SER A 165 -29.32 10.16 -45.90
N GLY A 166 -30.14 10.15 -46.98
CA GLY A 166 -29.90 10.93 -48.18
C GLY A 166 -29.73 12.41 -47.91
N THR A 167 -28.93 13.00 -48.76
CA THR A 167 -28.72 14.43 -48.90
C THR A 167 -30.05 15.16 -48.99
N ASP A 168 -30.39 16.01 -48.01
CA ASP A 168 -31.35 17.08 -48.20
C ASP A 168 -30.76 18.05 -49.21
N SER A 169 -31.21 17.92 -50.47
CA SER A 169 -30.77 18.69 -51.63
C SER A 169 -31.28 20.15 -51.64
N SER A 170 -31.72 20.69 -50.50
CA SER A 170 -32.27 22.04 -50.42
C SER A 170 -31.34 23.13 -49.88
N SER A 171 -30.17 22.79 -49.41
CA SER A 171 -29.19 23.80 -48.92
C SER A 171 -27.80 23.50 -49.43
N GLY A 172 -27.41 23.94 -50.59
CA GLY A 172 -26.11 23.88 -51.29
C GLY A 172 -24.78 23.78 -50.50
N GLN A 173 -24.79 23.16 -49.35
CA GLN A 173 -23.60 22.70 -48.61
C GLN A 173 -23.47 21.19 -48.77
N PRO A 174 -22.26 20.67 -49.01
CA PRO A 174 -22.04 19.24 -48.96
C PRO A 174 -22.33 18.79 -47.51
N ALA A 175 -23.52 18.22 -47.31
CA ALA A 175 -23.83 17.57 -46.05
C ALA A 175 -22.87 16.42 -45.87
N GLY A 176 -22.10 16.44 -44.78
CA GLY A 176 -21.28 15.30 -44.41
C GLY A 176 -22.16 14.07 -44.32
N ALA A 177 -21.88 13.06 -45.12
CA ALA A 177 -22.65 11.84 -45.13
C ALA A 177 -22.54 11.19 -43.74
N MET A 178 -23.60 11.28 -42.95
CA MET A 178 -23.77 10.44 -41.77
C MET A 178 -24.24 9.07 -42.25
N LEU A 179 -23.45 8.04 -42.04
CA LEU A 179 -23.84 6.66 -42.27
C LEU A 179 -24.14 6.05 -40.88
N PRO A 180 -25.40 5.98 -40.42
CA PRO A 180 -25.73 5.23 -39.23
C PRO A 180 -25.53 3.74 -39.53
N VAL A 181 -24.69 3.09 -38.76
CA VAL A 181 -24.47 1.64 -38.82
C VAL A 181 -25.07 1.03 -37.54
N GLU A 182 -26.12 0.27 -37.69
CA GLU A 182 -26.60 -0.61 -36.62
C GLU A 182 -26.08 -2.02 -36.88
N ALA A 183 -25.32 -2.55 -35.95
CA ALA A 183 -24.85 -3.93 -36.00
C ALA A 183 -25.01 -4.59 -34.62
N ARG A 184 -25.65 -5.74 -34.58
CA ARG A 184 -25.66 -6.62 -33.43
C ARG A 184 -24.66 -7.72 -33.67
N VAL A 185 -23.67 -7.81 -32.77
CA VAL A 185 -22.57 -8.75 -32.91
C VAL A 185 -22.57 -9.69 -31.72
N GLN A 186 -22.64 -10.99 -31.99
CA GLN A 186 -22.46 -12.07 -31.03
C GLN A 186 -21.08 -12.68 -31.24
N LEU A 187 -20.26 -12.72 -30.21
CA LEU A 187 -18.93 -13.33 -30.27
C LEU A 187 -18.98 -14.73 -29.65
N GLU A 188 -18.58 -15.72 -30.43
CA GLU A 188 -18.42 -17.11 -29.97
C GLU A 188 -16.93 -17.50 -30.12
N ARG A 189 -16.35 -18.06 -29.08
CA ARG A 189 -14.99 -18.61 -29.09
C ARG A 189 -15.08 -20.12 -29.04
N GLU A 190 -14.26 -20.83 -29.81
CA GLU A 190 -14.28 -22.30 -29.86
C GLU A 190 -14.11 -22.91 -28.44
N GLY A 191 -15.11 -23.64 -27.97
CA GLY A 191 -15.17 -24.29 -26.66
C GLY A 191 -15.76 -23.47 -25.52
N ASP A 192 -15.90 -22.14 -25.66
CA ASP A 192 -16.55 -21.27 -24.68
C ASP A 192 -17.59 -20.42 -25.40
N GLN A 193 -18.86 -20.73 -25.24
CA GLN A 193 -19.93 -19.85 -25.73
C GLN A 193 -19.87 -18.52 -24.98
N VAL A 194 -19.46 -17.49 -25.70
CA VAL A 194 -19.33 -16.13 -25.15
C VAL A 194 -20.37 -15.27 -25.89
N ASP A 195 -21.56 -15.19 -25.32
CA ASP A 195 -22.58 -14.30 -25.83
C ASP A 195 -22.27 -12.86 -25.42
N VAL A 196 -21.56 -12.13 -26.27
CA VAL A 196 -21.49 -10.66 -26.19
C VAL A 196 -22.49 -10.11 -27.19
N LEU A 197 -23.66 -9.74 -26.73
CA LEU A 197 -24.60 -8.99 -27.56
C LEU A 197 -24.11 -7.52 -27.53
N ALA A 198 -23.50 -7.08 -28.61
CA ALA A 198 -23.08 -5.70 -28.80
C ALA A 198 -23.92 -5.09 -29.89
N THR A 199 -24.69 -4.05 -29.58
CA THR A 199 -25.33 -3.20 -30.58
C THR A 199 -24.39 -2.05 -30.90
N LEU A 200 -23.85 -2.02 -32.11
CA LEU A 200 -22.96 -0.98 -32.58
C LEU A 200 -23.75 0.02 -33.41
N GLU A 201 -24.01 1.21 -32.84
CA GLU A 201 -24.46 2.37 -33.58
C GLU A 201 -23.24 3.22 -33.95
N GLY A 202 -22.93 3.32 -35.24
CA GLY A 202 -21.77 4.09 -35.70
C GLY A 202 -22.18 5.20 -36.64
N SER A 203 -21.48 6.33 -36.59
CA SER A 203 -21.63 7.41 -37.59
C SER A 203 -20.25 7.86 -38.07
N LEU A 204 -20.11 8.05 -39.38
CA LEU A 204 -18.94 8.68 -40.00
C LEU A 204 -19.34 10.12 -40.35
N THR A 205 -18.70 11.09 -39.73
CA THR A 205 -18.97 12.52 -39.98
C THR A 205 -18.03 13.08 -41.04
N SER A 206 -18.42 14.24 -41.64
CA SER A 206 -17.57 14.97 -42.61
C SER A 206 -16.21 15.41 -42.04
N ASN A 207 -16.04 15.39 -40.70
CA ASN A 207 -14.79 15.74 -40.02
C ASN A 207 -13.89 14.55 -39.77
N SER A 208 -14.07 13.43 -40.47
CA SER A 208 -13.28 12.23 -40.32
C SER A 208 -13.39 11.59 -38.92
N GLU A 209 -14.45 11.89 -38.20
CA GLU A 209 -14.75 11.29 -36.92
C GLU A 209 -15.68 10.09 -37.12
N VAL A 210 -15.28 8.95 -36.58
CA VAL A 210 -16.08 7.74 -36.46
C VAL A 210 -16.51 7.62 -35.00
N SER A 211 -17.81 7.67 -34.77
CA SER A 211 -18.37 7.41 -33.44
C SER A 211 -19.15 6.10 -33.46
N ALA A 212 -19.00 5.34 -32.40
CA ALA A 212 -19.72 4.09 -32.19
C ALA A 212 -20.26 4.02 -30.77
N ARG A 213 -21.50 3.54 -30.65
CA ARG A 213 -22.09 3.21 -29.35
C ARG A 213 -22.23 1.71 -29.26
N LEU A 214 -21.68 1.16 -28.22
CA LEU A 214 -21.68 -0.25 -27.93
C LEU A 214 -22.53 -0.52 -26.69
N GLU A 215 -23.63 -1.25 -26.83
CA GLU A 215 -24.43 -1.74 -25.71
C GLU A 215 -23.96 -3.16 -25.35
N LEU A 216 -23.59 -3.37 -24.09
CA LEU A 216 -22.97 -4.62 -23.65
C LEU A 216 -23.98 -5.50 -22.92
N SER A 217 -24.06 -6.77 -23.30
CA SER A 217 -24.77 -7.82 -22.57
C SER A 217 -23.77 -8.69 -21.82
N TYR A 218 -23.98 -8.85 -20.51
CA TYR A 218 -23.07 -9.60 -19.63
C TYR A 218 -23.52 -11.06 -19.45
N SER A 219 -24.04 -11.70 -20.48
CA SER A 219 -24.40 -13.11 -20.48
C SER A 219 -23.18 -14.05 -20.47
N ALA A 220 -22.03 -13.57 -20.93
CA ALA A 220 -20.80 -14.35 -21.04
C ALA A 220 -20.15 -14.66 -19.69
N ALA A 221 -19.71 -15.90 -19.48
CA ALA A 221 -19.11 -16.36 -18.23
C ALA A 221 -17.85 -15.58 -17.83
N TRP A 222 -17.04 -15.11 -18.79
CA TRP A 222 -15.83 -14.31 -18.51
C TRP A 222 -16.17 -12.85 -18.14
N LEU A 223 -17.26 -12.28 -18.68
CA LEU A 223 -17.79 -10.96 -18.32
C LEU A 223 -18.46 -10.98 -16.94
N GLN A 224 -19.02 -12.12 -16.53
CA GLN A 224 -19.60 -12.27 -15.19
C GLN A 224 -18.52 -12.17 -14.08
N LYS A 225 -17.24 -12.38 -14.40
CA LYS A 225 -16.13 -12.15 -13.47
C LYS A 225 -15.89 -10.65 -13.18
N VAL A 226 -16.41 -9.75 -14.02
CA VAL A 226 -16.39 -8.32 -13.74
C VAL A 226 -17.45 -8.05 -12.66
N PRO A 227 -17.09 -7.44 -11.53
CA PRO A 227 -18.05 -7.08 -10.48
C PRO A 227 -19.24 -6.31 -11.07
N GLU A 228 -20.45 -6.59 -10.60
CA GLU A 228 -21.69 -6.06 -11.17
C GLU A 228 -21.68 -4.51 -11.19
N LEU A 229 -21.19 -3.90 -10.12
CA LEU A 229 -21.05 -2.44 -10.01
C LEU A 229 -20.05 -1.83 -11.01
N MET A 230 -19.15 -2.63 -11.58
CA MET A 230 -18.18 -2.18 -12.59
C MET A 230 -18.67 -2.35 -14.02
N ARG A 231 -19.83 -3.01 -14.24
CA ARG A 231 -20.34 -3.30 -15.58
C ARG A 231 -21.01 -2.05 -16.17
N PRO A 232 -20.43 -1.41 -17.22
CA PRO A 232 -21.13 -0.35 -17.91
C PRO A 232 -22.28 -0.92 -18.77
N ASP A 233 -23.38 -0.21 -18.84
CA ASP A 233 -24.51 -0.56 -19.73
C ASP A 233 -24.15 -0.31 -21.19
N SER A 234 -23.44 0.79 -21.44
CA SER A 234 -22.99 1.14 -22.78
C SER A 234 -21.64 1.86 -22.78
N LEU A 235 -20.93 1.70 -23.87
CA LEU A 235 -19.69 2.42 -24.21
C LEU A 235 -19.94 3.29 -25.43
N THR A 236 -19.51 4.54 -25.39
CA THR A 236 -19.42 5.41 -26.55
C THR A 236 -17.97 5.59 -26.91
N LEU A 237 -17.61 5.24 -28.12
CA LEU A 237 -16.29 5.32 -28.71
C LEU A 237 -16.30 6.38 -29.80
N SER A 238 -15.36 7.32 -29.78
CA SER A 238 -15.12 8.26 -30.86
C SER A 238 -13.65 8.22 -31.24
N VAL A 239 -13.38 8.08 -32.54
CA VAL A 239 -12.05 8.06 -33.13
C VAL A 239 -12.00 9.08 -34.25
N ARG A 240 -11.02 9.98 -34.21
CA ARG A 240 -10.77 10.99 -35.25
C ARG A 240 -9.28 11.06 -35.59
N SER A 241 -8.96 11.64 -36.75
CA SER A 241 -7.56 11.94 -37.10
C SER A 241 -6.94 12.83 -36.03
N GLY A 242 -5.72 12.51 -35.65
CA GLY A 242 -4.94 13.26 -34.67
C GLY A 242 -3.78 14.01 -35.30
N ASP A 243 -3.18 14.91 -34.56
CA ASP A 243 -1.91 15.51 -34.90
C ASP A 243 -0.76 14.51 -34.67
N ALA A 244 0.34 14.64 -35.43
CA ALA A 244 1.52 13.84 -35.22
C ALA A 244 2.00 13.98 -33.78
N LEU A 245 2.18 12.86 -33.07
CA LEU A 245 2.73 12.87 -31.72
C LEU A 245 4.10 13.54 -31.74
N ALA A 246 4.30 14.53 -30.87
CA ALA A 246 5.61 15.15 -30.72
C ALA A 246 6.63 14.07 -30.36
N SER A 247 7.75 14.02 -31.10
CA SER A 247 8.81 12.99 -31.00
C SER A 247 9.56 12.96 -29.64
N ALA A 248 9.00 13.58 -28.61
CA ALA A 248 9.59 13.74 -27.29
C ALA A 248 9.58 12.46 -26.42
N TYR A 249 8.98 11.37 -26.89
CA TYR A 249 8.98 10.12 -26.15
C TYR A 249 9.84 9.09 -26.86
N PRO A 250 11.10 8.88 -26.42
CA PRO A 250 11.89 7.78 -26.95
C PRO A 250 11.14 6.48 -26.60
N VAL A 251 10.64 5.80 -27.62
CA VAL A 251 10.13 4.44 -27.48
C VAL A 251 11.36 3.54 -27.40
N PRO A 252 11.73 3.00 -26.25
CA PRO A 252 12.68 1.92 -26.21
C PRO A 252 11.94 0.65 -26.59
N SER A 253 11.73 0.42 -27.88
CA SER A 253 11.43 -0.93 -28.36
C SER A 253 12.73 -1.72 -28.36
N PRO A 254 12.89 -2.73 -27.50
CA PRO A 254 14.17 -3.44 -27.40
C PRO A 254 14.52 -4.28 -28.63
N ALA A 255 13.60 -4.53 -29.53
CA ALA A 255 13.82 -5.51 -30.59
C ALA A 255 13.63 -5.01 -32.03
N GLN A 256 13.07 -3.85 -32.31
CA GLN A 256 12.64 -3.50 -33.67
C GLN A 256 12.82 -2.04 -34.09
N ALA A 257 13.69 -1.28 -33.45
CA ALA A 257 13.96 0.13 -33.76
C ALA A 257 14.63 0.37 -35.14
N SER A 258 14.73 -0.63 -36.00
CA SER A 258 15.44 -0.51 -37.27
C SER A 258 14.55 -0.17 -38.49
N THR A 259 13.23 -0.20 -38.35
CA THR A 259 12.31 0.17 -39.44
C THR A 259 11.53 1.43 -39.04
N LYS A 260 11.67 2.48 -39.85
CA LYS A 260 10.78 3.67 -39.79
C LYS A 260 9.37 3.23 -40.19
N GLN A 261 8.61 2.66 -39.26
CA GLN A 261 7.19 2.37 -39.46
C GLN A 261 6.43 3.70 -39.53
N ALA A 262 5.58 3.83 -40.55
CA ALA A 262 4.62 4.94 -40.60
C ALA A 262 3.59 4.72 -39.49
N LEU A 263 3.43 5.71 -38.61
CA LEU A 263 2.46 5.74 -37.55
C LEU A 263 1.29 6.64 -37.93
N LEU A 264 0.08 6.14 -37.79
CA LEU A 264 -1.16 6.87 -37.99
C LEU A 264 -1.59 7.53 -36.70
N PRO A 265 -1.55 8.87 -36.59
CA PRO A 265 -1.99 9.57 -35.39
C PRO A 265 -3.51 9.63 -35.30
N LEU A 266 -4.05 9.30 -34.13
CA LEU A 266 -5.47 9.24 -33.84
C LEU A 266 -5.76 9.87 -32.48
N ASN A 267 -6.94 10.47 -32.35
CA ASN A 267 -7.53 10.87 -31.09
C ASN A 267 -8.66 9.89 -30.76
N LEU A 268 -8.54 9.24 -29.61
CA LEU A 268 -9.51 8.27 -29.10
C LEU A 268 -10.20 8.84 -27.89
N ASN A 269 -11.52 8.87 -27.91
CA ASN A 269 -12.34 9.16 -26.74
C ASN A 269 -13.29 7.99 -26.48
N VAL A 270 -13.29 7.48 -25.25
CA VAL A 270 -14.19 6.42 -24.79
C VAL A 270 -14.90 6.90 -23.54
N THR A 271 -16.22 6.80 -23.52
CA THR A 271 -17.01 7.10 -22.33
C THR A 271 -17.99 5.96 -22.06
N SER A 272 -18.17 5.62 -20.79
CA SER A 272 -19.16 4.62 -20.37
C SER A 272 -20.38 5.26 -19.75
N ARG A 273 -21.52 4.52 -19.77
CA ARG A 273 -22.72 4.83 -19.01
C ARG A 273 -23.17 3.59 -18.25
N GLY A 274 -23.73 3.81 -17.05
CA GLY A 274 -24.14 2.73 -16.16
C GLY A 274 -22.96 2.10 -15.41
N GLY A 275 -23.17 1.52 -14.24
CA GLY A 275 -22.13 0.93 -13.40
C GLY A 275 -20.98 1.88 -13.13
N ALA A 276 -19.76 1.52 -13.58
CA ALA A 276 -18.61 2.40 -13.50
C ALA A 276 -18.69 3.52 -14.53
N ASN A 277 -18.51 4.76 -14.10
CA ASN A 277 -18.29 5.89 -15.01
C ASN A 277 -16.83 5.91 -15.42
N ILE A 278 -16.55 5.42 -16.63
CA ILE A 278 -15.20 5.38 -17.21
C ILE A 278 -15.12 6.37 -18.35
N ALA A 279 -14.07 7.18 -18.37
CA ALA A 279 -13.73 7.99 -19.52
C ALA A 279 -12.26 7.85 -19.84
N ILE A 280 -11.94 7.64 -21.12
CA ILE A 280 -10.58 7.60 -21.67
C ILE A 280 -10.48 8.64 -22.75
N ASP A 281 -9.50 9.51 -22.65
CA ASP A 281 -9.09 10.44 -23.69
C ASP A 281 -7.63 10.19 -24.02
N SER A 282 -7.34 9.87 -25.27
CA SER A 282 -5.99 9.45 -25.67
C SER A 282 -5.61 10.01 -27.05
N HIS A 283 -4.45 10.66 -27.08
CA HIS A 283 -3.74 10.93 -28.31
C HIS A 283 -2.79 9.77 -28.58
N LEU A 284 -3.06 8.95 -29.58
CA LEU A 284 -2.29 7.74 -29.88
C LEU A 284 -1.83 7.70 -31.31
N ALA A 285 -0.82 6.90 -31.59
CA ALA A 285 -0.39 6.62 -32.95
C ALA A 285 -0.23 5.11 -33.15
N VAL A 286 -0.87 4.59 -34.18
CA VAL A 286 -0.91 3.15 -34.48
C VAL A 286 -0.06 2.87 -35.70
N SER A 287 0.75 1.81 -35.67
CA SER A 287 1.50 1.38 -36.83
C SER A 287 0.55 0.93 -37.95
N THR A 288 0.83 1.34 -39.20
CA THR A 288 0.01 0.97 -40.36
C THR A 288 0.32 -0.44 -40.89
N LYS A 289 1.33 -1.13 -40.32
CA LYS A 289 1.80 -2.45 -40.74
C LYS A 289 2.15 -3.31 -39.51
N ALA A 290 2.10 -4.61 -39.70
CA ALA A 290 2.65 -5.56 -38.72
C ALA A 290 4.20 -5.45 -38.64
N PRO A 291 4.81 -5.64 -37.45
CA PRO A 291 4.15 -5.90 -36.17
C PRO A 291 3.41 -4.67 -35.64
N TRP A 292 2.21 -4.88 -35.06
CA TRP A 292 1.36 -3.81 -34.58
C TRP A 292 1.97 -3.16 -33.33
N VAL A 293 2.15 -1.86 -33.38
CA VAL A 293 2.61 -1.03 -32.27
C VAL A 293 1.64 0.12 -32.10
N VAL A 294 1.22 0.36 -30.87
CA VAL A 294 0.43 1.53 -30.47
C VAL A 294 1.29 2.38 -29.55
N GLN A 295 1.58 3.58 -29.98
CA GLN A 295 2.21 4.60 -29.15
C GLN A 295 1.13 5.44 -28.49
N LEU A 296 1.16 5.52 -27.18
CA LEU A 296 0.29 6.34 -26.36
C LEU A 296 0.98 7.67 -26.06
N GLY A 297 0.39 8.75 -26.56
CA GLY A 297 0.80 10.11 -26.23
C GLY A 297 0.22 10.54 -24.88
N GLN A 298 -0.47 11.69 -24.82
CA GLN A 298 -1.22 12.05 -23.63
C GLN A 298 -2.48 11.19 -23.54
N THR A 299 -2.48 10.25 -22.62
CA THR A 299 -3.67 9.43 -22.33
C THR A 299 -4.14 9.74 -20.93
N GLN A 300 -5.42 10.06 -20.80
CA GLN A 300 -6.11 10.29 -19.53
C GLN A 300 -7.18 9.23 -19.35
N LEU A 301 -7.15 8.54 -18.22
CA LEU A 301 -8.17 7.60 -17.80
C LEU A 301 -8.80 8.15 -16.52
N THR A 302 -10.10 8.27 -16.51
CA THR A 302 -10.88 8.52 -15.30
C THR A 302 -11.88 7.41 -15.09
N ALA A 303 -12.02 6.95 -13.86
CA ALA A 303 -13.02 5.97 -13.48
C ALA A 303 -13.57 6.31 -12.09
N ALA A 304 -14.88 6.18 -11.92
CA ALA A 304 -15.54 6.41 -10.63
C ALA A 304 -16.59 5.34 -10.40
N LEU A 305 -16.63 4.81 -9.17
CA LEU A 305 -17.59 3.81 -8.72
C LEU A 305 -18.25 4.29 -7.42
N PRO A 306 -19.51 3.91 -7.15
CA PRO A 306 -20.14 4.18 -5.87
C PRO A 306 -19.47 3.38 -4.73
N GLU A 307 -19.20 2.11 -4.95
CA GLU A 307 -18.56 1.19 -4.01
C GLU A 307 -17.76 0.12 -4.77
N LEU A 308 -16.73 -0.41 -4.10
CA LEU A 308 -15.91 -1.50 -4.64
C LEU A 308 -15.45 -2.41 -3.49
N GLU A 309 -15.75 -3.70 -3.59
CA GLU A 309 -15.15 -4.71 -2.73
C GLU A 309 -13.89 -5.26 -3.39
N SER A 310 -12.75 -5.14 -2.74
CA SER A 310 -11.48 -5.62 -3.24
C SER A 310 -10.54 -6.04 -2.11
N ALA A 311 -9.90 -7.18 -2.27
CA ALA A 311 -8.89 -7.72 -1.33
C ALA A 311 -9.33 -7.71 0.15
N GLY A 312 -10.62 -7.94 0.43
CA GLY A 312 -11.16 -7.94 1.79
C GLY A 312 -11.48 -6.56 2.35
N TRP A 313 -11.51 -5.52 1.49
CA TRP A 313 -11.87 -4.16 1.84
C TRP A 313 -13.10 -3.69 1.08
N LEU A 314 -13.94 -2.92 1.75
CA LEU A 314 -15.01 -2.13 1.14
C LEU A 314 -14.51 -0.71 0.94
N LEU A 315 -14.42 -0.29 -0.31
CA LEU A 315 -14.02 1.04 -0.73
C LEU A 315 -15.26 1.84 -1.12
N THR A 316 -15.50 2.94 -0.45
CA THR A 316 -16.63 3.85 -0.74
C THR A 316 -16.17 4.96 -1.70
N LYS A 317 -16.87 5.12 -2.80
CA LYS A 317 -16.62 6.11 -3.87
C LYS A 317 -15.15 6.12 -4.35
N PRO A 318 -14.60 4.97 -4.75
CA PRO A 318 -13.28 4.99 -5.35
C PRO A 318 -13.31 5.75 -6.68
N GLN A 319 -12.35 6.65 -6.85
CA GLN A 319 -12.13 7.44 -8.05
C GLN A 319 -10.68 7.25 -8.50
N VAL A 320 -10.51 6.97 -9.78
CA VAL A 320 -9.21 6.81 -10.42
C VAL A 320 -9.04 7.93 -11.44
N GLN A 321 -7.95 8.64 -11.38
CA GLN A 321 -7.50 9.59 -12.39
C GLN A 321 -6.07 9.24 -12.75
N MET A 322 -5.83 8.80 -13.98
CA MET A 322 -4.50 8.43 -14.45
C MET A 322 -4.17 9.13 -15.75
N ALA A 323 -3.03 9.79 -15.77
CA ALA A 323 -2.43 10.32 -16.98
C ALA A 323 -1.18 9.50 -17.27
N PHE A 324 -1.05 8.97 -18.47
CA PHE A 324 0.11 8.17 -18.81
C PHE A 324 0.50 8.33 -20.29
N THR A 325 1.74 8.00 -20.56
CA THR A 325 2.32 7.88 -21.89
C THR A 325 3.02 6.54 -21.99
N GLY A 326 3.21 6.04 -23.19
CA GLY A 326 3.91 4.78 -23.36
C GLY A 326 3.71 4.14 -24.72
N TRP A 327 3.90 2.85 -24.76
CA TRP A 327 3.68 2.05 -25.96
C TRP A 327 3.21 0.63 -25.58
N LEU A 328 2.55 0.00 -26.51
CA LEU A 328 2.15 -1.40 -26.42
C LEU A 328 2.26 -2.05 -27.81
N ASP A 329 2.62 -3.33 -27.82
CA ASP A 329 2.63 -4.18 -29.00
C ASP A 329 1.95 -5.54 -28.69
N SER A 330 2.07 -6.51 -29.59
CA SER A 330 1.46 -7.83 -29.41
C SER A 330 2.04 -8.66 -28.25
N SER A 331 3.18 -8.26 -27.66
CA SER A 331 3.93 -9.04 -26.67
C SER A 331 4.24 -8.26 -25.39
N ALA A 332 4.25 -6.93 -25.44
CA ALA A 332 4.67 -6.11 -24.32
C ALA A 332 3.97 -4.75 -24.27
N ALA A 333 3.92 -4.17 -23.09
CA ALA A 333 3.48 -2.81 -22.85
C ALA A 333 4.42 -2.12 -21.87
N THR A 334 4.68 -0.83 -22.09
CA THR A 334 5.37 0.04 -21.13
C THR A 334 4.58 1.32 -20.98
N LEU A 335 4.17 1.64 -19.76
CA LEU A 335 3.42 2.85 -19.42
C LEU A 335 4.17 3.64 -18.36
N LYS A 336 4.27 4.95 -18.57
CA LYS A 336 4.84 5.88 -17.60
C LYS A 336 3.74 6.82 -17.10
N PHE A 337 3.50 6.81 -15.82
CA PHE A 337 2.46 7.61 -15.19
C PHE A 337 2.91 9.06 -14.99
N GLY A 338 2.12 9.99 -15.52
CA GLY A 338 2.26 11.44 -15.39
C GLY A 338 1.32 12.02 -14.33
N LYS A 339 1.09 13.33 -14.38
CA LYS A 339 0.15 14.02 -13.48
C LYS A 339 -1.17 14.29 -14.21
N PRO A 340 -2.34 14.01 -13.59
CA PRO A 340 -2.54 13.28 -12.33
C PRO A 340 -2.44 11.76 -12.54
N SER A 341 -1.96 11.01 -11.53
CA SER A 341 -2.05 9.56 -11.51
C SER A 341 -2.38 9.13 -10.07
N VAL A 342 -3.64 9.30 -9.72
CA VAL A 342 -4.13 9.15 -8.35
C VAL A 342 -5.34 8.21 -8.28
N LEU A 343 -5.39 7.46 -7.17
CA LEU A 343 -6.57 6.75 -6.70
C LEU A 343 -7.05 7.44 -5.43
N GLU A 344 -8.28 7.91 -5.42
CA GLU A 344 -8.92 8.54 -4.26
C GLU A 344 -10.08 7.67 -3.77
N VAL A 345 -10.22 7.53 -2.45
CA VAL A 345 -11.28 6.76 -1.80
C VAL A 345 -11.81 7.56 -0.61
N ASP A 346 -13.12 7.79 -0.56
CA ASP A 346 -13.73 8.53 0.55
C ASP A 346 -13.54 7.78 1.88
N LYS A 347 -13.78 6.46 1.87
CA LYS A 347 -13.66 5.59 3.04
C LYS A 347 -13.24 4.18 2.60
N ALA A 348 -12.32 3.58 3.36
CA ALA A 348 -11.95 2.18 3.20
C ALA A 348 -12.10 1.46 4.56
N GLU A 349 -12.89 0.39 4.57
CA GLU A 349 -13.17 -0.43 5.74
C GLU A 349 -12.94 -1.90 5.43
N PRO A 350 -12.41 -2.68 6.36
CA PRO A 350 -12.26 -4.12 6.15
C PRO A 350 -13.63 -4.81 6.15
N LEU A 351 -13.80 -5.80 5.28
CA LEU A 351 -14.99 -6.63 5.25
C LEU A 351 -15.02 -7.56 6.49
N SER A 352 -16.19 -7.76 7.07
CA SER A 352 -16.40 -8.62 8.22
C SER A 352 -15.88 -10.04 7.98
N GLY A 353 -15.13 -10.60 8.95
CA GLY A 353 -14.55 -11.94 8.84
C GLY A 353 -13.19 -12.02 8.15
N THR A 354 -12.60 -10.89 7.74
CA THR A 354 -11.23 -10.84 7.24
C THR A 354 -10.23 -10.60 8.37
N ALA A 355 -8.95 -10.94 8.15
CA ALA A 355 -7.89 -10.64 9.11
C ALA A 355 -7.77 -9.13 9.40
N ALA A 356 -7.98 -8.28 8.40
CA ALA A 356 -7.98 -6.83 8.56
C ALA A 356 -9.12 -6.31 9.44
N ALA A 357 -10.26 -7.02 9.51
CA ALA A 357 -11.37 -6.67 10.40
C ALA A 357 -11.05 -6.91 11.88
N ALA A 358 -10.16 -7.87 12.18
CA ALA A 358 -9.71 -8.12 13.55
C ALA A 358 -8.85 -6.97 14.10
N ASP A 359 -8.18 -6.23 13.22
CA ASP A 359 -7.33 -5.08 13.58
C ASP A 359 -8.11 -3.76 13.68
N GLU A 360 -9.42 -3.75 13.38
CA GLU A 360 -10.32 -2.57 13.44
C GLU A 360 -9.76 -1.33 12.69
N ILE A 361 -9.01 -1.55 11.61
CA ILE A 361 -8.41 -0.46 10.83
C ILE A 361 -9.45 0.16 9.91
N SER A 362 -9.59 1.48 9.91
CA SER A 362 -10.37 2.20 8.91
C SER A 362 -9.65 3.44 8.42
N LEU A 363 -9.85 3.77 7.13
CA LEU A 363 -9.22 4.90 6.45
C LEU A 363 -10.29 5.86 5.95
N LYS A 364 -10.08 7.17 6.14
CA LYS A 364 -10.93 8.22 5.54
C LYS A 364 -10.12 9.11 4.61
N SER A 365 -10.71 9.44 3.46
CA SER A 365 -10.08 10.25 2.40
C SER A 365 -8.69 9.72 2.07
N PHE A 366 -8.64 8.45 1.68
CA PHE A 366 -7.40 7.81 1.25
C PHE A 366 -7.07 8.25 -0.17
N ASN A 367 -5.80 8.55 -0.41
CA ASN A 367 -5.26 8.89 -1.72
C ASN A 367 -3.96 8.12 -1.95
N ALA A 368 -3.82 7.53 -3.14
CA ALA A 368 -2.60 6.90 -3.61
C ALA A 368 -2.14 7.60 -4.90
N ASP A 369 -0.94 8.16 -4.89
CA ASP A 369 -0.31 8.86 -6.02
C ASP A 369 0.82 7.99 -6.59
N LEU A 370 0.68 7.63 -7.87
CA LEU A 370 1.64 6.84 -8.67
C LEU A 370 2.42 7.71 -9.67
N THR A 371 2.32 9.03 -9.57
CA THR A 371 3.01 9.94 -10.49
C THR A 371 4.51 9.66 -10.54
N GLY A 372 5.04 9.47 -11.74
CA GLY A 372 6.47 9.13 -11.95
C GLY A 372 6.80 7.63 -11.88
N THR A 373 5.78 6.78 -11.73
CA THR A 373 5.95 5.32 -11.75
C THR A 373 5.87 4.80 -13.18
N THR A 374 6.60 3.73 -13.46
CA THR A 374 6.60 3.03 -14.76
C THR A 374 6.05 1.62 -14.57
N LEU A 375 5.14 1.23 -15.43
CA LEU A 375 4.60 -0.12 -15.54
C LEU A 375 5.15 -0.76 -16.80
N GLU A 376 5.74 -1.96 -16.68
CA GLU A 376 6.15 -2.81 -17.79
C GLU A 376 5.44 -4.16 -17.67
N ALA A 377 4.85 -4.62 -18.76
CA ALA A 377 4.20 -5.92 -18.83
C ALA A 377 4.66 -6.65 -20.09
N GLY A 378 4.98 -7.93 -19.97
CA GLY A 378 5.12 -8.85 -21.08
C GLY A 378 4.01 -9.87 -21.02
N TYR A 379 3.41 -10.19 -22.15
CA TYR A 379 2.28 -11.11 -22.24
C TYR A 379 2.38 -12.01 -23.46
N ARG A 380 1.83 -13.21 -23.33
CA ARG A 380 1.67 -14.17 -24.41
C ARG A 380 0.19 -14.31 -24.71
N LEU A 381 -0.25 -13.67 -25.78
CA LEU A 381 -1.67 -13.66 -26.18
C LEU A 381 -2.21 -15.06 -26.41
N GLU A 382 -1.42 -15.97 -26.99
CA GLU A 382 -1.80 -17.37 -27.24
C GLU A 382 -2.16 -18.12 -25.95
N GLN A 383 -1.50 -17.81 -24.85
CA GLN A 383 -1.69 -18.47 -23.55
C GLN A 383 -2.57 -17.65 -22.59
N GLY A 384 -2.90 -16.39 -22.93
CA GLY A 384 -3.63 -15.47 -22.07
C GLY A 384 -2.92 -15.19 -20.73
N ALA A 385 -1.58 -15.27 -20.69
CA ALA A 385 -0.79 -15.19 -19.48
C ALA A 385 0.23 -14.04 -19.54
N LEU A 386 0.44 -13.38 -18.39
CA LEU A 386 1.57 -12.48 -18.17
C LEU A 386 2.83 -13.31 -17.93
N ASP A 387 3.89 -13.06 -18.68
CA ASP A 387 5.20 -13.66 -18.49
C ASP A 387 6.20 -12.72 -17.80
N ARG A 388 5.94 -11.43 -17.84
CA ARG A 388 6.71 -10.39 -17.15
C ARG A 388 5.77 -9.29 -16.65
N PHE A 389 6.03 -8.82 -15.45
CA PHE A 389 5.37 -7.66 -14.87
C PHE A 389 6.36 -6.89 -14.01
N SER A 390 6.40 -5.59 -14.16
CA SER A 390 7.20 -4.69 -13.32
C SER A 390 6.43 -3.39 -13.13
N LEU A 391 6.25 -2.98 -11.89
CA LEU A 391 5.74 -1.66 -11.51
C LEU A 391 6.78 -1.02 -10.61
N ALA A 392 7.47 0.02 -11.09
CA ALA A 392 8.57 0.63 -10.37
C ALA A 392 8.52 2.16 -10.43
N GLY A 393 8.71 2.82 -9.30
CA GLY A 393 8.75 4.29 -9.25
C GLY A 393 8.36 4.88 -7.91
N ALA A 394 7.93 6.14 -7.93
CA ALA A 394 7.49 6.86 -6.75
C ALA A 394 6.10 6.38 -6.30
N LEU A 395 5.88 6.33 -4.99
CA LEU A 395 4.60 6.01 -4.37
C LEU A 395 4.32 7.03 -3.26
N GLY A 396 3.25 7.80 -3.43
CA GLY A 396 2.68 8.66 -2.40
C GLY A 396 1.38 8.05 -1.87
N LEU A 397 1.26 7.88 -0.55
CA LEU A 397 -0.01 7.51 0.06
C LEU A 397 -0.37 8.55 1.11
N SER A 398 -1.65 8.90 1.21
CA SER A 398 -2.14 9.78 2.26
C SER A 398 -3.54 9.39 2.71
N ALA A 399 -3.84 9.67 3.98
CA ALA A 399 -5.18 9.55 4.53
C ALA A 399 -5.43 10.72 5.47
N LYS A 400 -6.62 11.31 5.42
CA LYS A 400 -6.99 12.38 6.37
C LYS A 400 -7.17 11.83 7.77
N GLN A 401 -7.58 10.57 7.89
CA GLN A 401 -7.71 9.90 9.17
C GLN A 401 -7.45 8.40 8.98
N ILE A 402 -6.57 7.86 9.82
CA ILE A 402 -6.47 6.42 10.08
C ILE A 402 -6.99 6.19 11.49
N SER A 403 -7.92 5.28 11.65
CA SER A 403 -8.45 4.82 12.93
C SER A 403 -7.94 3.42 13.20
N HIS A 404 -7.35 3.21 14.38
CA HIS A 404 -6.86 1.93 14.87
C HIS A 404 -6.84 1.99 16.41
N PRO A 405 -7.14 0.92 17.16
CA PRO A 405 -7.19 0.95 18.62
C PRO A 405 -5.93 1.49 19.32
N GLN A 406 -4.76 1.26 18.72
CA GLN A 406 -3.47 1.68 19.28
C GLN A 406 -3.00 3.06 18.79
N LEU A 407 -3.72 3.70 17.86
CA LEU A 407 -3.35 4.99 17.29
C LEU A 407 -4.41 6.05 17.55
N GLN A 408 -3.97 7.25 17.88
CA GLN A 408 -4.87 8.40 17.90
C GLN A 408 -5.32 8.72 16.47
N PRO A 409 -6.64 8.95 16.23
CA PRO A 409 -7.15 9.26 14.92
C PRO A 409 -6.54 10.55 14.36
N GLN A 410 -5.75 10.45 13.30
CA GLN A 410 -5.05 11.59 12.69
C GLN A 410 -4.71 11.34 11.21
N SER A 411 -4.21 12.37 10.56
CA SER A 411 -3.73 12.26 9.18
C SER A 411 -2.38 11.53 9.10
N TRP A 412 -2.19 10.83 7.98
CA TRP A 412 -0.95 10.12 7.69
C TRP A 412 -0.52 10.36 6.25
N GLN A 413 0.77 10.45 6.03
CA GLN A 413 1.39 10.57 4.72
C GLN A 413 2.57 9.62 4.60
N PHE A 414 2.62 8.88 3.51
CA PHE A 414 3.74 8.04 3.14
C PHE A 414 4.32 8.55 1.83
N ASN A 415 5.62 8.74 1.78
CA ASN A 415 6.37 9.09 0.58
C ASN A 415 7.51 8.10 0.41
N GLY A 416 7.49 7.38 -0.69
CA GLY A 416 8.45 6.31 -0.91
C GLY A 416 8.51 5.86 -2.36
N LYS A 417 8.94 4.60 -2.51
CA LYS A 417 9.06 3.91 -3.78
C LYS A 417 8.38 2.57 -3.70
N VAL A 418 7.82 2.15 -4.82
CA VAL A 418 7.31 0.80 -5.04
C VAL A 418 8.16 0.11 -6.10
N ASN A 419 8.39 -1.18 -5.91
CA ASN A 419 8.96 -2.09 -6.89
C ASN A 419 8.23 -3.42 -6.79
N SER A 420 7.38 -3.69 -7.77
CA SER A 420 6.54 -4.89 -7.82
C SER A 420 6.84 -5.69 -9.07
N ASN A 421 6.86 -7.01 -8.96
CA ASN A 421 6.99 -7.95 -10.06
C ASN A 421 6.06 -9.15 -9.85
N LEU A 422 6.13 -10.19 -10.70
CA LEU A 422 5.27 -11.38 -10.59
C LEU A 422 5.46 -12.21 -9.31
N ALA A 423 6.57 -12.00 -8.58
CA ALA A 423 6.89 -12.77 -7.38
C ALA A 423 6.65 -12.02 -6.08
N ARG A 424 6.84 -10.68 -6.09
CA ARG A 424 6.77 -9.88 -4.85
C ARG A 424 6.53 -8.40 -5.14
N THR A 425 6.10 -7.70 -4.08
CA THR A 425 6.06 -6.23 -4.01
C THR A 425 6.96 -5.74 -2.88
N ASP A 426 7.90 -4.86 -3.20
CA ASP A 426 8.76 -4.16 -2.24
C ASP A 426 8.33 -2.68 -2.17
N ILE A 427 8.10 -2.17 -0.95
CA ILE A 427 7.74 -0.77 -0.71
C ILE A 427 8.70 -0.22 0.35
N ALA A 428 9.36 0.90 0.06
CA ALA A 428 10.25 1.54 1.01
C ALA A 428 10.06 3.05 1.00
N GLY A 429 10.00 3.67 2.19
CA GLY A 429 9.79 5.10 2.31
C GLY A 429 9.57 5.59 3.72
N LEU A 430 9.21 6.88 3.82
CA LEU A 430 8.96 7.59 5.07
C LEU A 430 7.44 7.73 5.30
N LEU A 431 6.97 7.18 6.40
CA LEU A 431 5.63 7.40 6.93
C LEU A 431 5.68 8.54 7.96
N LYS A 432 4.78 9.52 7.82
CA LYS A 432 4.67 10.67 8.70
C LYS A 432 3.25 10.81 9.23
N ALA A 433 3.10 10.93 10.54
CA ALA A 433 1.84 11.25 11.22
C ALA A 433 1.56 12.76 11.21
N GLY A 434 0.31 13.15 11.38
CA GLY A 434 -0.12 14.55 11.49
C GLY A 434 0.52 15.30 12.66
N THR A 435 0.83 14.62 13.74
CA THR A 435 1.59 15.13 14.90
C THR A 435 3.06 15.41 14.59
N GLY A 436 3.60 14.88 13.48
CA GLY A 436 5.00 14.99 13.09
C GLY A 436 5.85 13.77 13.39
N ALA A 437 5.33 12.74 14.05
CA ALA A 437 6.05 11.47 14.24
C ALA A 437 6.37 10.82 12.90
N THR A 438 7.57 10.26 12.75
CA THR A 438 8.06 9.69 11.48
C THR A 438 8.62 8.30 11.67
N VAL A 439 8.34 7.41 10.71
CA VAL A 439 8.84 6.03 10.66
C VAL A 439 9.34 5.73 9.25
N ASN A 440 10.57 5.26 9.12
CA ASN A 440 11.05 4.67 7.87
C ASN A 440 10.54 3.23 7.79
N LEU A 441 9.81 2.92 6.73
CA LEU A 441 9.23 1.61 6.47
C LEU A 441 9.96 0.93 5.30
N ASP A 442 10.19 -0.37 5.44
CA ASP A 442 10.64 -1.28 4.38
C ASP A 442 9.74 -2.51 4.45
N VAL A 443 8.89 -2.67 3.45
CA VAL A 443 7.88 -3.74 3.35
C VAL A 443 8.25 -4.64 2.20
N LYS A 444 8.41 -5.93 2.46
CA LYS A 444 8.61 -6.98 1.45
C LYS A 444 7.43 -7.93 1.51
N PHE A 445 6.64 -7.91 0.46
CA PHE A 445 5.45 -8.73 0.32
C PHE A 445 5.63 -9.74 -0.83
N PRO A 446 6.22 -10.92 -0.57
CA PRO A 446 6.21 -12.01 -1.55
C PRO A 446 4.79 -12.59 -1.65
N TYR A 447 4.34 -12.89 -2.87
CA TYR A 447 2.99 -13.45 -3.08
C TYR A 447 2.86 -14.89 -2.58
N THR A 448 3.99 -15.59 -2.49
CA THR A 448 4.12 -16.93 -1.90
C THR A 448 5.19 -16.89 -0.82
N GLY A 449 4.82 -16.53 0.40
CA GLY A 449 5.78 -16.45 1.51
C GLY A 449 5.34 -15.47 2.61
N PRO A 450 6.16 -15.28 3.63
CA PRO A 450 5.83 -14.40 4.73
C PRO A 450 5.95 -12.92 4.31
N LEU A 451 4.97 -12.11 4.74
CA LEU A 451 5.11 -10.66 4.79
C LEU A 451 6.23 -10.30 5.75
N ASN A 452 7.16 -9.45 5.33
CA ASN A 452 8.20 -8.91 6.17
C ASN A 452 8.12 -7.38 6.14
N LEU A 453 7.94 -6.77 7.32
CA LEU A 453 7.89 -5.33 7.49
C LEU A 453 8.98 -4.91 8.49
N VAL A 454 9.83 -3.99 8.08
CA VAL A 454 10.85 -3.39 8.93
C VAL A 454 10.51 -1.92 9.15
N GLY A 455 10.30 -1.55 10.41
CA GLY A 455 10.07 -0.17 10.83
C GLY A 455 11.28 0.39 11.57
N LYS A 456 11.77 1.56 11.17
CA LYS A 456 12.85 2.27 11.86
C LYS A 456 12.39 3.67 12.23
N MET A 457 12.53 3.99 13.50
CA MET A 457 12.13 5.28 14.04
C MET A 457 13.28 5.87 14.87
N ARG A 458 13.41 7.16 14.86
CA ARG A 458 14.29 7.90 15.77
C ARG A 458 13.49 9.01 16.40
N VAL A 459 13.62 9.15 17.70
CA VAL A 459 12.96 10.18 18.51
C VAL A 459 14.04 10.94 19.25
N SER A 460 14.18 12.23 18.98
CA SER A 460 15.22 13.10 19.56
C SER A 460 14.58 14.24 20.32
N GLY A 461 14.87 14.33 21.60
CA GLY A 461 14.43 15.42 22.45
C GLY A 461 12.91 15.42 22.73
N LYS A 462 12.47 16.49 23.40
CA LYS A 462 11.11 16.64 23.92
C LYS A 462 10.05 16.70 22.81
N GLN A 463 10.30 17.47 21.76
CA GLN A 463 9.30 17.75 20.71
C GLN A 463 8.89 16.50 19.93
N GLU A 464 9.86 15.66 19.53
CA GLU A 464 9.55 14.42 18.80
C GLU A 464 8.92 13.38 19.72
N ALA A 465 9.31 13.32 21.00
CA ALA A 465 8.66 12.49 21.98
C ALA A 465 7.19 12.89 22.24
N GLU A 466 6.90 14.20 22.27
CA GLU A 466 5.54 14.72 22.38
C GLU A 466 4.71 14.38 21.14
N ALA A 467 5.27 14.50 19.92
CA ALA A 467 4.60 14.06 18.70
C ALA A 467 4.26 12.56 18.74
N LEU A 468 5.16 11.72 19.25
CA LEU A 468 4.91 10.29 19.41
C LEU A 468 3.83 10.01 20.48
N SER A 469 3.85 10.72 21.60
CA SER A 469 2.85 10.57 22.67
C SER A 469 1.44 10.92 22.19
N GLN A 470 1.32 11.90 21.30
CA GLN A 470 0.05 12.27 20.66
C GLN A 470 -0.36 11.32 19.53
N THR A 471 0.53 10.43 19.12
CA THR A 471 0.28 9.45 18.06
C THR A 471 -0.22 8.12 18.61
N LEU A 472 0.29 7.68 19.77
CA LEU A 472 0.01 6.38 20.37
C LEU A 472 -1.06 6.49 21.46
N THR A 473 -2.07 5.63 21.39
CA THR A 473 -3.12 5.55 22.45
C THR A 473 -2.55 5.01 23.75
N ALA A 474 -1.65 4.03 23.66
CA ALA A 474 -1.05 3.35 24.81
C ALA A 474 0.19 4.08 25.38
N TRP A 475 0.41 5.37 25.02
CA TRP A 475 1.50 6.13 25.62
C TRP A 475 1.28 6.30 27.13
N PRO A 476 2.28 5.99 27.98
CA PRO A 476 2.12 6.16 29.42
C PRO A 476 1.87 7.64 29.76
N PRO A 477 0.74 8.00 30.40
CA PRO A 477 0.32 9.40 30.57
C PRO A 477 1.26 10.20 31.48
N LEU A 478 1.99 9.52 32.37
CA LEU A 478 2.94 10.14 33.29
C LEU A 478 4.38 10.17 32.77
N LEU A 479 4.61 9.64 31.56
CA LEU A 479 5.93 9.62 30.92
C LEU A 479 6.20 10.94 30.20
N THR A 480 7.25 11.65 30.64
CA THR A 480 7.72 12.89 29.99
C THR A 480 9.18 12.75 29.60
N VAL A 481 9.51 13.00 28.36
CA VAL A 481 10.90 12.99 27.87
C VAL A 481 11.44 14.40 27.87
N SER A 482 12.60 14.61 28.49
CA SER A 482 13.27 15.90 28.57
C SER A 482 14.42 16.07 27.59
N GLY A 483 15.06 14.96 27.16
CA GLY A 483 16.21 15.02 26.24
C GLY A 483 16.74 13.66 25.82
N GLY A 484 17.81 13.67 25.03
CA GLY A 484 18.43 12.48 24.48
C GLY A 484 17.76 11.94 23.24
N THR A 485 18.15 10.75 22.82
CA THR A 485 17.66 10.08 21.61
C THR A 485 17.28 8.64 21.89
N VAL A 486 16.15 8.19 21.34
CA VAL A 486 15.77 6.78 21.27
C VAL A 486 15.66 6.40 19.78
N SER A 487 16.42 5.38 19.38
CA SER A 487 16.27 4.77 18.06
C SER A 487 15.58 3.42 18.20
N ALA A 488 14.49 3.24 17.49
CA ALA A 488 13.73 2.00 17.44
C ALA A 488 13.89 1.31 16.10
N ASN A 489 14.08 0.01 16.10
CA ASN A 489 14.02 -0.86 14.94
C ASN A 489 13.11 -2.04 15.28
N ALA A 490 12.08 -2.27 14.50
CA ALA A 490 11.17 -3.39 14.67
C ALA A 490 11.03 -4.17 13.36
N VAL A 491 11.00 -5.48 13.47
CA VAL A 491 10.78 -6.42 12.36
C VAL A 491 9.53 -7.22 12.67
N TYR A 492 8.57 -7.10 11.78
CA TYR A 492 7.34 -7.88 11.81
C TYR A 492 7.38 -8.90 10.67
N ALA A 493 7.12 -10.16 10.99
CA ALA A 493 7.01 -11.24 10.02
C ALA A 493 5.72 -12.02 10.24
N GLN A 494 4.96 -12.24 9.16
CA GLN A 494 3.73 -13.02 9.18
C GLN A 494 3.68 -13.96 7.99
N SER A 495 3.54 -15.24 8.23
CA SER A 495 3.30 -16.26 7.22
C SER A 495 1.83 -16.67 7.22
N GLN A 496 1.30 -17.10 6.06
CA GLN A 496 -0.11 -17.48 5.91
C GLN A 496 -0.59 -18.56 6.91
N ASN A 497 0.32 -19.38 7.42
CA ASN A 497 0.00 -20.50 8.32
C ASN A 497 0.85 -20.53 9.61
N ALA A 498 1.62 -19.49 9.90
CA ALA A 498 2.44 -19.39 11.10
C ALA A 498 2.00 -18.22 11.98
N ALA A 499 2.29 -18.32 13.28
CA ALA A 499 2.04 -17.25 14.21
C ALA A 499 2.82 -15.99 13.83
N MET A 500 2.27 -14.84 14.17
CA MET A 500 2.88 -13.53 14.07
C MET A 500 4.18 -13.49 14.88
N GLN A 501 5.24 -13.02 14.27
CA GLN A 501 6.51 -12.74 14.94
C GLN A 501 6.79 -11.24 14.88
N LEU A 502 7.08 -10.64 16.04
CA LEU A 502 7.50 -9.25 16.14
C LEU A 502 8.74 -9.20 17.02
N GLU A 503 9.83 -8.72 16.45
CA GLU A 503 11.07 -8.48 17.17
C GLU A 503 11.44 -7.00 17.05
N GLY A 504 11.99 -6.43 18.11
CA GLY A 504 12.41 -5.04 18.09
C GLY A 504 13.55 -4.75 19.03
N LYS A 505 14.23 -3.64 18.72
CA LYS A 505 15.34 -3.11 19.51
C LYS A 505 15.21 -1.63 19.68
N LEU A 506 15.33 -1.17 20.92
CA LEU A 506 15.43 0.23 21.29
C LEU A 506 16.88 0.51 21.69
N LEU A 507 17.45 1.59 21.17
CA LEU A 507 18.75 2.09 21.55
C LEU A 507 18.58 3.46 22.19
N PHE A 508 19.00 3.57 23.44
CA PHE A 508 18.97 4.79 24.22
C PHE A 508 20.34 5.49 24.17
N SER A 509 20.32 6.79 23.95
CA SER A 509 21.53 7.62 23.94
C SER A 509 21.24 8.92 24.68
N ASP A 510 21.85 9.06 25.86
CA ASP A 510 21.66 10.20 26.78
C ASP A 510 20.20 10.51 27.10
N TRP A 511 19.34 9.48 27.05
CA TRP A 511 17.89 9.63 27.18
C TRP A 511 17.52 10.00 28.61
N SER A 512 16.79 11.10 28.77
CA SER A 512 16.44 11.69 30.07
C SER A 512 14.94 12.03 30.10
N GLY A 513 14.34 11.88 31.28
CA GLY A 513 12.90 12.11 31.42
C GLY A 513 12.40 11.92 32.83
N THR A 514 11.06 11.88 32.95
CA THR A 514 10.38 11.59 34.20
C THR A 514 9.22 10.62 33.95
N TYR A 515 9.00 9.71 34.87
CA TYR A 515 7.82 8.88 34.95
C TYR A 515 7.19 8.99 36.33
N ASP A 516 5.97 9.50 36.43
CA ASP A 516 5.32 9.87 37.67
C ASP A 516 6.22 10.82 38.49
N ARG A 517 6.77 10.34 39.58
CA ARG A 517 7.63 11.08 40.53
C ARG A 517 9.11 10.76 40.37
N THR A 518 9.46 9.86 39.49
CA THR A 518 10.84 9.40 39.28
C THR A 518 11.43 10.09 38.06
N ALA A 519 12.54 10.79 38.26
CA ALA A 519 13.35 11.34 37.18
C ALA A 519 14.52 10.46 36.88
N TRP A 520 14.96 10.39 35.62
CA TRP A 520 16.23 9.78 35.24
C TRP A 520 17.00 10.69 34.29
N SER A 521 18.30 10.57 34.32
CA SER A 521 19.20 11.33 33.47
C SER A 521 20.18 10.42 32.75
N ARG A 522 20.48 10.76 31.50
CA ARG A 522 21.49 10.11 30.64
C ARG A 522 21.45 8.59 30.65
N MET A 523 20.28 8.05 30.34
CA MET A 523 20.12 6.61 30.11
C MET A 523 20.76 6.24 28.77
N ASN A 524 21.65 5.24 28.78
CA ASN A 524 22.35 4.71 27.63
C ASN A 524 22.26 3.18 27.64
N GLY A 525 22.19 2.58 26.44
CA GLY A 525 22.13 1.12 26.30
C GLY A 525 21.06 0.65 25.32
N ALA A 526 20.66 -0.60 25.44
CA ALA A 526 19.68 -1.24 24.58
C ALA A 526 18.60 -1.96 25.38
N ALA A 527 17.38 -1.94 24.83
CA ALA A 527 16.31 -2.86 25.21
C ALA A 527 15.85 -3.61 23.95
N GLU A 528 15.69 -4.90 24.04
CA GLU A 528 15.23 -5.78 22.98
C GLU A 528 13.91 -6.40 23.41
N PHE A 529 12.96 -6.49 22.49
CA PHE A 529 11.68 -7.16 22.75
C PHE A 529 11.35 -8.11 21.61
N GLY A 530 10.73 -9.22 21.96
CA GLY A 530 10.26 -10.22 21.01
C GLY A 530 8.89 -10.74 21.43
N PHE A 531 8.02 -10.94 20.43
CA PHE A 531 6.77 -11.66 20.57
C PHE A 531 6.85 -12.92 19.74
N ASP A 532 6.72 -14.06 20.37
CA ASP A 532 6.67 -15.36 19.73
C ASP A 532 5.46 -16.13 20.27
N ASN A 533 4.51 -16.42 19.41
CA ASN A 533 3.23 -17.05 19.76
C ASN A 533 2.50 -16.26 20.87
N ASP A 534 2.44 -16.85 22.07
CA ASP A 534 1.72 -16.27 23.22
C ASP A 534 2.65 -15.69 24.28
N ARG A 535 3.93 -15.48 23.94
CA ARG A 535 4.93 -15.01 24.91
C ARG A 535 5.56 -13.71 24.44
N ILE A 536 5.88 -12.88 25.46
CA ILE A 536 6.70 -11.68 25.29
C ILE A 536 8.03 -11.88 26.00
N ARG A 537 9.11 -11.54 25.33
CA ARG A 537 10.44 -11.45 25.93
C ARG A 537 10.94 -10.02 25.84
N ILE A 538 11.41 -9.47 26.96
CA ILE A 538 12.05 -8.16 27.02
C ILE A 538 13.46 -8.39 27.62
N ALA A 539 14.50 -8.01 26.90
CA ALA A 539 15.88 -8.13 27.33
C ALA A 539 16.56 -6.76 27.38
N MET A 540 17.35 -6.54 28.39
CA MET A 540 18.22 -5.37 28.56
C MET A 540 19.65 -5.91 28.72
N PRO A 541 20.37 -6.12 27.61
CA PRO A 541 21.72 -6.74 27.68
C PRO A 541 22.73 -5.86 28.42
N GLU A 542 22.56 -4.55 28.27
CA GLU A 542 23.34 -3.54 29.00
C GLU A 542 22.59 -2.24 29.01
N LEU A 543 22.22 -1.77 30.21
CA LEU A 543 21.58 -0.48 30.42
C LEU A 543 22.30 0.28 31.51
N THR A 544 22.67 1.52 31.22
CA THR A 544 23.30 2.43 32.19
C THR A 544 22.44 3.67 32.33
N ILE A 545 22.24 4.13 33.57
CA ILE A 545 21.54 5.38 33.86
C ILE A 545 22.43 6.17 34.81
N GLU A 546 22.76 7.41 34.49
CA GLU A 546 23.68 8.18 35.31
C GLU A 546 23.09 8.48 36.69
N GLU A 547 21.83 8.90 36.70
CA GLU A 547 21.11 9.17 37.94
C GLU A 547 19.64 8.84 37.80
N VAL A 548 19.07 8.22 38.83
CA VAL A 548 17.63 8.02 39.03
C VAL A 548 17.25 8.68 40.36
N SER A 549 16.22 9.51 40.38
CA SER A 549 15.78 10.23 41.55
C SER A 549 14.25 10.12 41.74
N SER A 550 13.83 9.53 42.85
CA SER A 550 12.45 9.53 43.33
C SER A 550 12.30 10.30 44.66
N GLY A 551 13.18 11.33 44.88
CA GLY A 551 13.39 12.05 46.13
C GLY A 551 14.78 11.76 46.71
N LEU A 552 15.33 10.60 46.47
CA LEU A 552 16.69 10.22 46.76
C LEU A 552 17.43 9.96 45.40
N PRO A 553 18.51 10.68 45.10
CA PRO A 553 19.30 10.40 43.92
C PRO A 553 20.15 9.13 44.14
N VAL A 554 20.06 8.22 43.18
CA VAL A 554 20.84 7.00 43.10
C VAL A 554 21.49 6.90 41.73
N GLY A 555 22.73 6.42 41.67
CA GLY A 555 23.43 6.29 40.40
C GLY A 555 24.98 6.27 40.57
N PRO A 556 25.70 5.85 39.51
CA PRO A 556 25.16 5.31 38.26
C PRO A 556 24.48 3.94 38.46
N VAL A 557 23.39 3.70 37.73
CA VAL A 557 22.71 2.41 37.70
C VAL A 557 23.23 1.59 36.53
N LEU A 558 23.60 0.36 36.77
CA LEU A 558 23.96 -0.66 35.78
C LEU A 558 22.97 -1.80 35.89
N LEU A 559 22.29 -2.12 34.79
CA LEU A 559 21.29 -3.17 34.72
C LEU A 559 21.50 -4.04 33.49
N ALA A 560 21.54 -5.36 33.68
CA ALA A 560 21.48 -6.37 32.62
C ALA A 560 20.55 -7.51 33.05
N GLY A 561 19.70 -7.97 32.14
CA GLY A 561 18.78 -9.06 32.42
C GLY A 561 17.66 -9.17 31.38
N TYR A 562 16.74 -10.08 31.61
CA TYR A 562 15.59 -10.25 30.75
C TYR A 562 14.35 -10.71 31.52
N TYR A 563 13.20 -10.44 30.91
CA TYR A 563 11.90 -10.85 31.39
C TYR A 563 11.17 -11.62 30.29
N ASP A 564 10.62 -12.77 30.63
CA ASP A 564 9.87 -13.65 29.72
C ASP A 564 8.53 -14.01 30.33
N ALA A 565 7.42 -13.66 29.66
CA ALA A 565 6.07 -13.83 30.21
C ALA A 565 5.05 -14.28 29.17
N PRO A 566 3.99 -15.02 29.59
CA PRO A 566 2.82 -15.22 28.74
C PRO A 566 2.10 -13.91 28.49
N LEU A 567 1.68 -13.65 27.24
CA LEU A 567 0.89 -12.44 26.88
C LEU A 567 -0.43 -12.34 27.65
N ALA A 568 -1.07 -13.49 27.92
CA ALA A 568 -2.32 -13.55 28.67
C ALA A 568 -2.16 -13.12 30.14
N GLN A 569 -0.95 -13.21 30.71
CA GLN A 569 -0.68 -12.89 32.13
C GLN A 569 0.74 -12.34 32.29
N LEU A 570 0.92 -11.07 31.95
CA LEU A 570 2.23 -10.40 31.96
C LEU A 570 2.87 -10.37 33.36
N SER A 571 2.09 -10.46 34.45
CA SER A 571 2.59 -10.48 35.83
C SER A 571 3.17 -11.83 36.27
N ALA A 572 2.93 -12.92 35.52
CA ALA A 572 3.34 -14.29 35.84
C ALA A 572 4.53 -14.75 34.99
N GLY A 573 5.50 -13.87 34.75
CA GLY A 573 6.68 -14.16 33.97
C GLY A 573 7.88 -14.58 34.80
N GLN A 574 8.97 -14.93 34.10
CA GLN A 574 10.27 -15.22 34.69
C GLN A 574 11.19 -14.01 34.51
N LEU A 575 11.61 -13.43 35.65
CA LEU A 575 12.62 -12.37 35.69
C LEU A 575 13.99 -13.00 35.89
N THR A 576 14.93 -12.74 35.00
CA THR A 576 16.32 -13.11 35.14
C THR A 576 17.18 -11.85 35.18
N LEU A 577 17.89 -11.64 36.24
CA LEU A 577 18.81 -10.54 36.42
C LEU A 577 20.25 -11.08 36.30
N GLU A 578 21.00 -10.54 35.36
CA GLU A 578 22.41 -10.90 35.14
C GLU A 578 23.36 -9.96 35.87
N GLN A 579 22.96 -8.68 35.97
CA GLN A 579 23.69 -7.65 36.67
C GLN A 579 22.77 -6.55 37.17
N PHE A 580 22.91 -6.16 38.42
CA PHE A 580 22.35 -4.91 38.95
C PHE A 580 23.29 -4.34 39.99
N ASN A 581 23.70 -3.09 39.76
CA ASN A 581 24.38 -2.32 40.81
C ASN A 581 24.05 -0.83 40.64
N THR A 582 24.00 -0.12 41.74
CA THR A 582 23.81 1.33 41.75
C THR A 582 24.55 1.99 42.87
N GLY A 583 25.11 3.16 42.60
CA GLY A 583 25.63 4.02 43.65
C GLY A 583 24.51 4.63 44.48
N ALA A 584 24.61 4.60 45.78
CA ALA A 584 23.69 5.25 46.70
C ALA A 584 24.42 5.65 47.97
N LEU A 585 24.15 6.85 48.51
CA LEU A 585 24.68 7.29 49.80
C LEU A 585 26.19 7.11 49.97
N GLY A 586 26.98 7.34 48.91
CA GLY A 586 28.43 7.17 48.90
C GLY A 586 28.94 5.74 48.90
N GLY A 587 28.06 4.74 48.86
CA GLY A 587 28.35 3.33 48.72
C GLY A 587 27.69 2.72 47.50
N VAL A 588 27.50 1.40 47.52
CA VAL A 588 26.91 0.64 46.39
C VAL A 588 25.81 -0.30 46.88
N VAL A 589 24.71 -0.33 46.13
CA VAL A 589 23.63 -1.32 46.29
C VAL A 589 23.74 -2.31 45.14
N ARG A 590 23.76 -3.60 45.46
CA ARG A 590 23.84 -4.69 44.48
C ARG A 590 22.71 -5.70 44.65
N ILE A 591 22.28 -6.28 43.53
CA ILE A 591 21.47 -7.49 43.54
C ILE A 591 22.30 -8.58 42.87
N GLN A 592 22.42 -9.72 43.53
CA GLN A 592 23.14 -10.85 42.95
C GLN A 592 22.42 -11.42 41.76
N PRO A 593 23.16 -11.89 40.70
CA PRO A 593 22.54 -12.56 39.57
C PRO A 593 21.60 -13.69 40.03
N GLY A 594 20.40 -13.74 39.43
CA GLY A 594 19.40 -14.70 39.82
C GLY A 594 18.22 -14.77 38.86
N SER A 595 17.36 -15.76 39.03
CA SER A 595 16.16 -15.95 38.26
C SER A 595 14.99 -16.23 39.19
N TRP A 596 13.88 -15.49 39.00
CA TRP A 596 12.71 -15.55 39.85
C TRP A 596 11.45 -15.77 38.97
N ASP A 597 10.70 -16.77 39.35
CA ASP A 597 9.39 -17.09 38.72
C ASP A 597 8.28 -16.33 39.43
N LEU A 598 7.82 -15.24 38.83
CA LEU A 598 6.79 -14.37 39.42
C LEU A 598 5.40 -15.02 39.47
N ALA A 599 5.18 -16.14 38.74
CA ALA A 599 3.98 -16.96 38.92
C ALA A 599 3.91 -17.62 40.30
N LYS A 600 5.05 -17.73 41.00
CA LYS A 600 5.18 -18.32 42.35
C LYS A 600 5.45 -17.23 43.40
N ALA A 601 4.98 -16.03 43.15
CA ALA A 601 5.13 -14.92 44.10
C ALA A 601 4.50 -15.25 45.48
N PRO A 602 5.01 -14.68 46.59
CA PRO A 602 6.14 -13.74 46.67
C PRO A 602 7.49 -14.38 46.41
N VAL A 603 8.36 -13.69 45.70
CA VAL A 603 9.75 -14.12 45.48
C VAL A 603 10.73 -13.31 46.31
N THR A 604 11.78 -13.95 46.81
CA THR A 604 12.80 -13.26 47.62
C THR A 604 13.99 -12.88 46.75
N ILE A 605 14.28 -11.58 46.69
CA ILE A 605 15.39 -10.97 45.98
C ILE A 605 16.40 -10.46 46.98
N PRO A 606 17.62 -11.06 47.10
CA PRO A 606 18.64 -10.60 48.06
C PRO A 606 19.29 -9.31 47.54
N VAL A 607 19.20 -8.25 48.32
CA VAL A 607 19.84 -6.96 48.08
C VAL A 607 21.01 -6.77 49.03
N GLU A 608 22.18 -6.54 48.50
CA GLU A 608 23.41 -6.24 49.25
C GLU A 608 23.63 -4.73 49.29
N LEU A 609 23.89 -4.23 50.48
CA LEU A 609 24.29 -2.87 50.76
C LEU A 609 25.76 -2.84 51.15
N ASP A 610 26.57 -2.11 50.39
CA ASP A 610 28.02 -2.09 50.61
C ASP A 610 28.54 -0.67 50.80
N GLN A 611 29.14 -0.42 51.96
CA GLN A 611 29.79 0.83 52.33
C GLN A 611 28.92 2.09 52.26
N LEU A 612 27.65 2.02 52.63
CA LEU A 612 26.77 3.21 52.65
C LEU A 612 27.18 4.18 53.77
N SER A 613 27.24 5.48 53.46
CA SER A 613 27.57 6.52 54.45
C SER A 613 26.38 6.91 55.30
N LEU A 614 26.45 6.65 56.61
CA LEU A 614 25.45 7.14 57.54
C LEU A 614 25.34 8.66 57.53
N ALA A 615 26.44 9.38 57.33
CA ALA A 615 26.43 10.84 57.25
C ALA A 615 25.56 11.33 56.08
N GLN A 616 25.67 10.72 54.88
CA GLN A 616 24.85 11.08 53.71
C GLN A 616 23.37 10.68 53.91
N LEU A 617 23.10 9.53 54.55
CA LEU A 617 21.76 9.12 54.90
C LEU A 617 21.07 10.15 55.79
N LEU A 618 21.73 10.60 56.86
CA LEU A 618 21.16 11.53 57.84
C LEU A 618 21.03 12.96 57.26
N GLN A 619 21.84 13.37 56.31
CA GLN A 619 21.71 14.64 55.58
C GLN A 619 20.42 14.74 54.79
N LEU A 620 19.82 13.62 54.38
CA LEU A 620 18.53 13.59 53.71
C LEU A 620 17.33 13.92 54.63
N TYR A 621 17.48 13.72 55.91
CA TYR A 621 16.42 14.04 56.87
C TYR A 621 16.29 15.56 57.05
N PRO A 622 15.08 16.14 56.89
CA PRO A 622 14.89 17.58 57.04
C PRO A 622 14.84 18.01 58.51
N THR A 623 15.71 17.48 59.33
CA THR A 623 15.74 17.75 60.79
C THR A 623 17.07 18.37 61.16
N GLU A 624 17.03 19.67 61.52
CA GLU A 624 18.25 20.36 62.00
C GLU A 624 18.81 19.70 63.24
N GLY A 625 20.11 19.50 63.26
CA GLY A 625 20.82 18.92 64.43
C GLY A 625 20.88 17.39 64.44
N LEU A 626 20.29 16.68 63.48
CA LEU A 626 20.52 15.25 63.31
C LEU A 626 21.84 15.04 62.52
N ALA A 627 22.81 14.42 63.16
CA ALA A 627 24.09 14.15 62.53
C ALA A 627 24.66 12.80 62.94
N GLY A 628 25.46 12.21 62.08
CA GLY A 628 26.14 10.96 62.36
C GLY A 628 27.24 10.68 61.38
N THR A 629 28.13 9.80 61.75
CA THR A 629 29.23 9.28 60.91
C THR A 629 29.32 7.77 61.08
N GLY A 630 29.81 7.10 60.06
CA GLY A 630 29.99 5.66 60.01
C GLY A 630 29.68 5.09 58.64
N ILE A 631 30.16 3.92 58.37
CA ILE A 631 29.96 3.17 57.13
C ILE A 631 29.12 1.94 57.43
N LEU A 632 28.04 1.77 56.67
CA LEU A 632 27.06 0.71 56.87
C LEU A 632 27.16 -0.31 55.72
N SER A 633 27.08 -1.59 56.08
CA SER A 633 26.95 -2.69 55.10
C SER A 633 25.96 -3.72 55.61
N GLY A 634 25.31 -4.44 54.69
CA GLY A 634 24.30 -5.41 55.08
C GLY A 634 23.65 -6.15 53.95
N THR A 635 22.68 -6.98 54.31
CA THR A 635 21.86 -7.71 53.32
C THR A 635 20.41 -7.55 53.70
N VAL A 636 19.60 -7.19 52.71
CA VAL A 636 18.19 -6.95 52.84
C VAL A 636 17.45 -7.89 51.90
N PRO A 637 16.79 -8.95 52.41
CA PRO A 637 15.94 -9.80 51.59
C PRO A 637 14.65 -9.05 51.25
N VAL A 638 14.48 -8.71 49.97
CA VAL A 638 13.31 -8.04 49.43
C VAL A 638 12.33 -9.10 48.91
N LEU A 639 11.14 -9.16 49.52
CA LEU A 639 10.07 -9.98 49.03
C LEU A 639 9.24 -9.16 48.05
N PHE A 640 9.17 -9.66 46.81
CA PHE A 640 8.39 -9.01 45.73
C PHE A 640 7.19 -9.86 45.36
N ASP A 641 6.01 -9.25 45.35
CA ASP A 641 4.77 -9.80 44.84
C ASP A 641 4.12 -8.80 43.86
N PRO A 642 3.83 -9.17 42.61
CA PRO A 642 3.22 -8.27 41.63
C PRO A 642 1.87 -7.68 42.07
N SER A 643 1.17 -8.32 43.02
CA SER A 643 -0.15 -7.91 43.49
C SER A 643 -0.12 -7.02 44.73
N THR A 644 0.81 -7.25 45.66
CA THR A 644 0.89 -6.52 46.95
C THR A 644 2.11 -5.59 47.04
N GLY A 645 3.08 -5.72 46.12
CA GLY A 645 4.25 -4.85 46.05
C GLY A 645 5.48 -5.43 46.73
N VAL A 646 6.24 -4.55 47.39
CA VAL A 646 7.55 -4.85 48.00
C VAL A 646 7.44 -4.88 49.49
N ARG A 647 8.01 -5.92 50.14
CA ARG A 647 8.21 -6.04 51.59
C ARG A 647 9.66 -6.38 51.88
N VAL A 648 10.11 -6.09 53.11
CA VAL A 648 11.39 -6.54 53.64
C VAL A 648 11.13 -7.23 54.98
N GLU A 649 11.62 -8.43 55.10
CA GLU A 649 11.53 -9.19 56.36
C GLU A 649 12.94 -9.62 56.76
N GLN A 650 13.31 -9.36 58.05
CA GLN A 650 14.58 -9.78 58.61
C GLN A 650 15.81 -9.21 57.85
N GLY A 651 15.71 -8.01 57.27
CA GLY A 651 16.88 -7.31 56.75
C GLY A 651 17.89 -6.99 57.87
N ARG A 652 19.17 -6.95 57.54
CA ARG A 652 20.23 -6.65 58.51
C ARG A 652 21.24 -5.67 57.90
N ILE A 653 21.53 -4.61 58.66
CA ILE A 653 22.56 -3.64 58.35
C ILE A 653 23.47 -3.47 59.59
N ASP A 654 24.77 -3.54 59.41
CA ASP A 654 25.75 -3.39 60.44
C ASP A 654 26.74 -2.27 60.09
N ALA A 655 27.18 -1.52 61.11
CA ALA A 655 28.27 -0.56 60.92
C ALA A 655 29.62 -1.25 60.88
N LEU A 656 30.44 -0.88 59.88
CA LEU A 656 31.82 -1.37 59.76
C LEU A 656 32.69 -0.75 60.82
N LYS A 657 33.71 -1.49 61.28
CA LYS A 657 34.73 -0.98 62.21
C LYS A 657 35.50 0.18 61.59
N PRO A 658 35.85 1.21 62.35
CA PRO A 658 35.85 1.28 63.84
C PRO A 658 34.52 1.76 64.46
N GLY A 659 33.40 1.88 63.73
CA GLY A 659 32.12 2.46 64.21
C GLY A 659 31.97 3.93 63.77
N GLY A 660 31.29 4.73 64.56
CA GLY A 660 31.02 6.09 64.25
C GLY A 660 30.46 6.93 65.38
N ARG A 661 29.80 8.04 64.99
CA ARG A 661 29.14 8.99 65.91
C ARG A 661 27.67 9.14 65.52
N LEU A 662 26.83 9.30 66.51
CA LEU A 662 25.41 9.63 66.33
C LEU A 662 25.05 10.80 67.26
N GLN A 663 24.34 11.78 66.71
CA GLN A 663 23.91 12.97 67.44
C GLN A 663 22.45 13.25 67.08
N LEU A 664 21.61 13.39 68.11
CA LEU A 664 20.18 13.75 67.96
C LEU A 664 19.97 15.24 68.17
N PRO A 665 18.91 15.82 67.52
CA PRO A 665 18.54 17.22 67.72
C PRO A 665 18.12 17.55 69.14
N ALA A 666 18.44 18.75 69.61
CA ALA A 666 18.17 19.20 70.98
C ALA A 666 16.72 19.21 71.36
N ASP A 667 15.78 19.42 70.43
CA ASP A 667 14.37 19.36 70.62
C ASP A 667 13.85 17.93 70.88
N ARG A 668 14.33 16.94 70.11
CA ARG A 668 14.06 15.51 70.34
C ARG A 668 14.69 15.03 71.65
N LEU A 669 15.88 15.45 71.96
CA LEU A 669 16.50 15.14 73.24
C LEU A 669 15.71 15.65 74.43
N ARG A 670 15.20 16.88 74.36
CA ARG A 670 14.30 17.44 75.37
C ARG A 670 12.98 16.66 75.49
N ALA A 671 12.39 16.25 74.39
CA ALA A 671 11.15 15.46 74.38
C ALA A 671 11.39 14.08 75.06
N LEU A 672 12.52 13.42 74.76
CA LEU A 672 12.89 12.17 75.37
C LEU A 672 13.14 12.33 76.85
N ALA A 673 13.93 13.33 77.27
CA ALA A 673 14.27 13.61 78.67
C ALA A 673 13.07 13.91 79.56
N SER A 674 11.93 14.38 79.02
CA SER A 674 10.73 14.68 79.69
C SER A 674 9.86 13.43 80.08
N GLN A 675 10.16 12.25 79.45
CA GLN A 675 9.34 11.04 79.65
C GLN A 675 9.66 10.25 80.92
N SER A 676 10.94 10.16 81.34
CA SER A 676 11.37 9.49 82.59
C SER A 676 12.84 9.80 82.86
N ASP A 677 13.29 9.54 84.06
CA ASP A 677 14.69 9.68 84.46
C ASP A 677 15.64 8.75 83.66
N THR A 678 15.18 7.58 83.33
CA THR A 678 15.92 6.66 82.41
C THR A 678 16.06 7.25 81.02
N MET A 679 14.98 7.85 80.47
CA MET A 679 15.01 8.50 79.18
C MET A 679 15.83 9.78 79.16
N LYS A 680 15.95 10.43 80.29
CA LYS A 680 16.88 11.55 80.42
C LYS A 680 18.35 11.14 80.28
N LEU A 681 18.74 9.99 80.81
CA LEU A 681 20.07 9.40 80.57
C LEU A 681 20.31 8.98 79.13
N VAL A 682 19.27 8.41 78.49
CA VAL A 682 19.32 8.08 77.05
C VAL A 682 19.48 9.33 76.20
N ALA A 683 18.73 10.39 76.53
CA ALA A 683 18.86 11.69 75.83
C ALA A 683 20.26 12.29 76.00
N GLN A 684 20.81 12.29 77.19
CA GLN A 684 22.21 12.75 77.43
C GLN A 684 23.23 11.90 76.66
N ALA A 685 23.02 10.58 76.60
CA ALA A 685 23.92 9.72 75.83
C ALA A 685 23.88 10.04 74.30
N LEU A 686 22.70 10.35 73.77
CA LEU A 686 22.47 10.63 72.34
C LEU A 686 22.83 12.06 71.91
N GLU A 687 23.23 12.94 72.84
CA GLU A 687 23.73 14.27 72.53
C GLU A 687 25.07 14.21 71.77
N ASP A 688 25.96 13.26 72.09
CA ASP A 688 27.19 12.90 71.41
C ASP A 688 27.52 11.43 71.66
N PHE A 689 26.91 10.50 70.97
CA PHE A 689 27.12 9.08 71.14
C PHE A 689 28.15 8.52 70.16
N ARG A 690 29.28 8.02 70.66
CA ARG A 690 30.31 7.37 69.87
C ARG A 690 30.12 5.85 69.97
N TYR A 691 29.63 5.25 68.89
CA TYR A 691 29.36 3.83 68.87
C TYR A 691 30.52 3.06 68.23
N SER A 692 30.83 1.89 68.76
CA SER A 692 31.76 0.89 68.21
C SER A 692 31.00 -0.25 67.53
N VAL A 693 29.74 -0.45 67.87
CA VAL A 693 28.80 -1.41 67.25
C VAL A 693 27.49 -0.69 66.98
N LEU A 694 27.00 -0.81 65.80
CA LEU A 694 25.65 -0.49 65.37
C LEU A 694 25.17 -1.67 64.50
N GLU A 695 24.17 -2.39 65.01
CA GLU A 695 23.48 -3.45 64.28
C GLU A 695 22.03 -3.03 64.16
N SER A 696 21.42 -3.16 62.98
CA SER A 696 20.03 -2.84 62.71
C SER A 696 19.31 -4.00 62.03
N GLY A 697 18.23 -4.46 62.67
CA GLY A 697 17.18 -5.20 61.97
C GLY A 697 16.33 -4.27 61.14
N ILE A 698 15.91 -4.67 59.95
CA ILE A 698 15.08 -3.90 59.05
C ILE A 698 13.89 -4.72 58.64
N ASP A 699 12.71 -4.17 58.86
CA ASP A 699 11.44 -4.68 58.33
C ASP A 699 10.72 -3.56 57.61
N TYR A 700 10.09 -3.85 56.45
CA TYR A 700 9.30 -2.91 55.65
C TYR A 700 8.02 -3.59 55.21
N ASP A 701 6.91 -2.98 55.50
CA ASP A 701 5.58 -3.55 55.26
C ASP A 701 4.90 -3.00 53.99
N GLU A 702 3.76 -3.58 53.62
CA GLU A 702 2.93 -3.19 52.48
C GLU A 702 2.36 -1.78 52.60
N SER A 703 2.23 -1.25 53.82
CA SER A 703 1.75 0.13 54.09
C SER A 703 2.82 1.18 53.83
N GLY A 704 4.05 0.77 53.59
CA GLY A 704 5.19 1.65 53.39
C GLY A 704 5.88 2.05 54.72
N THR A 705 5.61 1.32 55.81
CA THR A 705 6.21 1.56 57.12
C THR A 705 7.52 0.78 57.25
N LEU A 706 8.64 1.50 57.45
CA LEU A 706 9.94 0.98 57.76
C LEU A 706 10.10 0.89 59.26
N MET A 707 10.43 -0.30 59.80
CA MET A 707 10.82 -0.54 61.18
C MET A 707 12.29 -0.85 61.24
N LEU A 708 13.03 -0.09 62.06
CA LEU A 708 14.45 -0.27 62.35
C LEU A 708 14.62 -0.65 63.79
N ASN A 709 15.21 -1.81 64.07
CA ASN A 709 15.58 -2.32 65.41
C ASN A 709 17.08 -2.12 65.60
N LEU A 710 17.45 -0.97 66.16
CA LEU A 710 18.83 -0.57 66.34
C LEU A 710 19.42 -1.13 67.66
N HIS A 711 20.54 -1.81 67.57
CA HIS A 711 21.38 -2.22 68.72
C HIS A 711 22.69 -1.47 68.64
N LEU A 712 22.93 -0.58 69.59
CA LEU A 712 24.08 0.32 69.64
C LEU A 712 24.94 -0.01 70.88
N LYS A 713 26.24 -0.18 70.68
CA LYS A 713 27.22 -0.26 71.81
C LYS A 713 28.25 0.83 71.60
N GLY A 714 28.42 1.65 72.62
CA GLY A 714 29.35 2.78 72.54
C GLY A 714 29.57 3.48 73.86
N SER A 715 29.95 4.75 73.82
CA SER A 715 30.12 5.61 74.99
C SER A 715 29.75 7.06 74.65
N SER A 716 29.34 7.79 75.66
CA SER A 716 29.16 9.26 75.60
C SER A 716 29.96 9.89 76.73
N LEU A 717 30.60 11.01 76.47
CA LEU A 717 31.30 11.77 77.49
C LEU A 717 30.33 12.43 78.48
N GLU A 718 29.07 12.62 78.10
CA GLU A 718 28.03 13.23 78.88
C GLU A 718 27.38 12.25 79.90
N VAL A 719 27.66 10.93 79.78
CA VAL A 719 27.07 9.90 80.66
C VAL A 719 28.20 9.04 81.24
N GLY A 720 28.34 9.04 82.57
CA GLY A 720 29.24 8.14 83.32
C GLY A 720 30.72 8.28 83.00
N GLU A 721 31.21 9.48 82.59
CA GLU A 721 32.61 9.74 82.25
C GLU A 721 33.18 8.83 81.13
N GLY A 722 32.31 8.46 80.12
CA GLY A 722 32.70 7.62 79.01
C GLY A 722 32.57 6.12 79.22
N GLN A 723 31.81 5.69 80.21
CA GLN A 723 31.51 4.26 80.43
C GLN A 723 30.74 3.64 79.26
N PRO A 724 30.93 2.36 78.98
CA PRO A 724 30.20 1.67 77.90
C PRO A 724 28.70 1.72 78.15
N VAL A 725 27.94 2.17 77.14
CA VAL A 725 26.47 2.21 77.12
C VAL A 725 25.94 1.33 76.01
N VAL A 726 24.87 0.57 76.29
CA VAL A 726 24.14 -0.23 75.30
C VAL A 726 22.77 0.37 75.16
N LEU A 727 22.39 0.72 73.91
CA LEU A 727 21.09 1.28 73.56
C LEU A 727 20.39 0.32 72.61
N ASN A 728 19.09 0.05 72.86
CA ASN A 728 18.19 -0.60 71.94
C ASN A 728 17.10 0.40 71.59
N ILE A 729 17.00 0.77 70.29
CA ILE A 729 16.13 1.80 69.81
C ILE A 729 15.29 1.23 68.66
N ASN A 730 13.96 1.32 68.78
CA ASN A 730 13.05 0.99 67.68
C ASN A 730 12.60 2.29 67.02
N LEU A 731 12.84 2.41 65.74
CA LEU A 731 12.41 3.53 64.92
C LEU A 731 11.36 3.05 63.93
N GLU A 732 10.30 3.84 63.75
CA GLU A 732 9.28 3.63 62.75
C GLU A 732 9.18 4.86 61.87
N GLU A 733 9.21 4.66 60.55
CA GLU A 733 9.20 5.73 59.58
C GLU A 733 8.31 5.38 58.39
N ASN A 734 7.50 6.32 57.91
CA ASN A 734 6.74 6.16 56.68
C ASN A 734 7.55 6.63 55.46
N ILE A 735 8.09 5.70 54.71
CA ILE A 735 8.98 5.97 53.56
C ILE A 735 8.28 6.75 52.44
N PRO A 736 7.05 6.42 52.02
CA PRO A 736 6.32 7.22 51.02
C PRO A 736 6.14 8.70 51.43
N ALA A 737 5.81 8.95 52.69
CA ALA A 737 5.67 10.31 53.20
C ALA A 737 7.02 11.04 53.24
N LEU A 738 8.07 10.36 53.66
CA LEU A 738 9.44 10.91 53.66
C LEU A 738 9.89 11.28 52.25
N LEU A 739 9.78 10.37 51.29
CA LEU A 739 10.15 10.65 49.88
C LEU A 739 9.32 11.81 49.29
N THR A 740 8.03 11.92 49.61
CA THR A 740 7.18 13.04 49.19
C THR A 740 7.68 14.37 49.77
N SER A 741 8.07 14.38 51.06
CA SER A 741 8.65 15.54 51.71
C SER A 741 9.96 15.98 51.05
N LEU A 742 10.85 15.04 50.75
CA LEU A 742 12.13 15.29 50.06
C LEU A 742 11.91 15.86 48.66
N GLN A 743 10.97 15.33 47.88
CA GLN A 743 10.63 15.85 46.56
C GLN A 743 10.10 17.27 46.60
N LEU A 744 9.23 17.61 47.59
CA LEU A 744 8.73 18.97 47.76
C LEU A 744 9.86 19.95 48.12
N SER A 745 10.73 19.56 49.04
CA SER A 745 11.91 20.33 49.46
C SER A 745 12.86 20.60 48.26
N GLY A 746 13.16 19.58 47.43
CA GLY A 746 14.00 19.70 46.23
C GLY A 746 13.38 20.66 45.20
N ARG A 747 12.08 20.54 44.91
CA ARG A 747 11.38 21.44 43.98
C ARG A 747 11.39 22.90 44.38
N VAL A 748 11.25 23.18 45.68
CA VAL A 748 11.32 24.54 46.19
C VAL A 748 12.76 25.09 46.02
N SER A 749 13.78 24.30 46.32
CA SER A 749 15.17 24.66 46.15
C SER A 749 15.52 24.95 44.65
N ASP A 750 15.09 24.10 43.73
CA ASP A 750 15.31 24.23 42.30
C ASP A 750 14.60 25.50 41.75
N ALA A 751 13.34 25.74 42.15
CA ALA A 751 12.58 26.91 41.73
C ALA A 751 13.24 28.21 42.22
N VAL A 752 13.76 28.20 43.44
CA VAL A 752 14.50 29.34 44.04
C VAL A 752 15.82 29.52 43.27
N THR A 753 16.57 28.46 42.99
CA THR A 753 17.82 28.51 42.25
C THR A 753 17.62 29.01 40.83
N GLU A 754 16.57 28.56 40.11
CA GLU A 754 16.24 29.07 38.79
C GLU A 754 15.84 30.56 38.82
N ARG A 755 15.09 30.97 39.83
CA ARG A 755 14.71 32.35 40.02
C ARG A 755 15.91 33.26 40.31
N VAL A 756 16.84 32.79 41.14
CA VAL A 756 18.07 33.47 41.42
C VAL A 756 18.96 33.55 40.18
N LYS A 757 19.10 32.45 39.40
CA LYS A 757 19.83 32.47 38.11
C LYS A 757 19.23 33.45 37.14
N LYS A 758 17.92 33.53 36.99
CA LYS A 758 17.25 34.51 36.17
C LYS A 758 17.52 35.94 36.64
N LEU A 759 17.41 36.22 37.92
CA LEU A 759 17.69 37.55 38.49
C LEU A 759 19.15 37.95 38.29
N VAL A 760 20.10 37.04 38.38
CA VAL A 760 21.52 37.30 38.10
C VAL A 760 21.74 37.57 36.61
N GLN A 761 21.13 36.80 35.72
CA GLN A 761 21.22 37.05 34.27
C GLN A 761 20.54 38.36 33.81
N GLU A 762 19.44 38.75 34.45
CA GLU A 762 18.80 40.05 34.22
C GLU A 762 19.68 41.20 34.69
N ARG A 763 20.41 41.06 35.81
CA ARG A 763 21.35 42.04 36.34
C ARG A 763 22.66 42.19 35.58
N GLU A 764 23.06 41.17 34.83
CA GLU A 764 24.23 41.21 33.94
C GLU A 764 23.90 41.77 32.55
N ARG A 765 22.62 41.99 32.26
CA ARG A 765 22.13 42.59 30.99
C ARG A 765 21.83 44.10 31.11
N ASP A 766 21.67 44.64 32.32
CA ASP A 766 21.58 46.07 32.63
C ASP A 766 22.98 46.62 32.99
#